data_0703f8d0735a847dae992a7408bae0a4
#
_entry.id   0703f8d0735a847dae992a7408bae0a4
#
_cell.length_a   1.000
_cell.length_b   1.000
_cell.length_c   1.000
_cell.angle_alpha   90.00
_cell.angle_beta   90.00
_cell.angle_gamma   90.00
#
_symmetry.space_group_name_H-M   'P 1'
#
loop_
_entity.id
_entity.type
_entity.pdbx_description
1 polymer ?
#
loop_
_entity_poly.entity_id
_entity_poly.type
_entity_poly.pdbx_seq_one_letter_code
_entity_poly.pdbx_strand_id
1 'polypeptide(L)'
;MKRFVILLIMSLFSLARAGAQYYDTGQDPASLRWLQIRTPHFRIIYPDDFGGEAFRYARLLEESFEKLSVLYPGVRTNIPVIIHNHSMQSNGYVSWAPRRMELYPLPGQDNLPMHPAAQLAVHETIHMLQLGSLNSRGFGRALRFILGEHAVGLSAVMIPLWAFEGDAVYAETATTPSGRGRSNAFIRGAMALSLKPGGIYGYDKMLSGSYRNFTPNHYVFGYLMMNHLRTIDPDAWNEVYRIASNGLPGNPVNAGLRKETRLTKRRLYDATFAALGKSWRESMPEGVKEYTPLSLPGKRNYVSHYTPHRMDDGRIISLRTSLSDPSRFVITGNSGGKELNITTTGYIYPCFFSFSGNTIVWAEQYPDIRWDNRDYSVIKRLDLPDGLITDVTSRTRYTAPDLSPDGRTIVAVSTTPDMVCSLVFLDSHTGEVLMDLVPPDGLILQRPAWSSDGRQVTMVTLNQQGEGIRTYRPTGKKWTVNLEESHTDIVQAKIHNDTLFFLAQGDGSDNIYRIAGSGPVERVTGSRFGISGFSVRGSELLFSDYTADGFVIASEKSSATAGPAFMTGHEILPPVAPMPGEAPEKEPPQQVAPIPGTEPEKEPLPEVTPNPGGAPAENILPDVTSPPADDSVSDATMPLIAEPGPYRKIANLFNPHSWLPFYADLDEIRTDPATIRPGLTLMSQNHLSTLISTVGYEYSEGNHYLHSGITWKGWYPVIDAEIKWGGEQLIISDTSATLPPENPGTDLQLNLSIYDQLWFARGKFRQMVMPALYISYRNRDTWLSDENRYDRDVLTLTGRFYFSNIFRTAYRDINPKWGQVFDLQLTTTPWDTKLYSSKSYARTILFFPGALPNHSLSLRVGRENQAPARKHLYRNKLPWPRGYDHNLVAEKLLSFSADYTMPLFYPDLAAGSFLYLKRIRGTLFYDYSKGVDIRNYADRSFHAGPKRFCSAGSELMADFYLLRIPFEISAGIQAGYMPYENRYFVNGAFSVNIYGTVLGRER
;
A
#
# COMPACT_ATOMS: atom_id res chain seq x y z
N MET A 1 11.22 -26.38 -29.91
CA MET A 1 11.73 -26.78 -28.58
C MET A 1 12.86 -25.86 -28.05
N LYS A 2 13.99 -25.67 -28.75
CA LYS A 2 15.06 -24.77 -28.29
C LYS A 2 14.59 -23.30 -28.04
N ARG A 3 13.78 -22.72 -28.94
CA ARG A 3 13.21 -21.38 -28.76
C ARG A 3 12.21 -21.29 -27.62
N PHE A 4 11.46 -22.37 -27.34
CA PHE A 4 10.52 -22.44 -26.22
C PHE A 4 11.25 -22.60 -24.87
N VAL A 5 12.34 -23.38 -24.84
CA VAL A 5 13.22 -23.50 -23.66
C VAL A 5 13.94 -22.17 -23.39
N ILE A 6 14.38 -21.46 -24.42
CA ILE A 6 14.98 -20.13 -24.32
C ILE A 6 13.91 -19.12 -23.82
N LEU A 7 12.69 -19.15 -24.34
CA LEU A 7 11.59 -18.31 -23.86
C LEU A 7 11.18 -18.66 -22.42
N LEU A 8 11.20 -19.93 -22.03
CA LEU A 8 10.95 -20.36 -20.66
C LEU A 8 12.10 -19.97 -19.72
N ILE A 9 13.33 -20.11 -20.16
CA ILE A 9 14.51 -19.62 -19.44
C ILE A 9 14.47 -18.09 -19.37
N MET A 10 14.14 -17.39 -20.43
CA MET A 10 13.96 -15.93 -20.43
C MET A 10 12.76 -15.49 -19.55
N SER A 11 11.67 -16.26 -19.47
CA SER A 11 10.57 -15.97 -18.53
C SER A 11 10.92 -16.29 -17.08
N LEU A 12 11.75 -17.30 -16.82
CA LEU A 12 12.33 -17.58 -15.50
C LEU A 12 13.34 -16.48 -15.11
N PHE A 13 14.12 -15.97 -16.06
CA PHE A 13 14.97 -14.80 -15.87
C PHE A 13 14.20 -13.49 -15.74
N SER A 14 13.01 -13.34 -16.34
CA SER A 14 12.11 -12.21 -16.06
C SER A 14 11.50 -12.28 -14.67
N LEU A 15 11.32 -13.46 -14.09
CA LEU A 15 10.98 -13.65 -12.69
C LEU A 15 12.15 -13.28 -11.75
N ALA A 16 13.38 -13.56 -12.15
CA ALA A 16 14.57 -13.09 -11.45
C ALA A 16 14.68 -11.55 -11.44
N ARG A 17 14.06 -10.86 -12.39
CA ARG A 17 14.01 -9.39 -12.48
C ARG A 17 13.11 -8.72 -11.47
N ALA A 18 12.01 -9.35 -11.09
CA ALA A 18 11.19 -8.87 -9.98
C ALA A 18 11.99 -8.87 -8.65
N GLY A 19 13.00 -9.75 -8.55
CA GLY A 19 13.92 -9.80 -7.41
C GLY A 19 15.15 -8.88 -7.51
N ALA A 20 15.45 -8.31 -8.68
CA ALA A 20 16.63 -7.43 -8.88
C ALA A 20 16.31 -5.94 -8.70
N GLN A 21 15.13 -5.59 -8.23
CA GLN A 21 14.72 -4.22 -8.04
C GLN A 21 15.18 -3.72 -6.68
N TYR A 22 15.79 -2.52 -6.64
CA TYR A 22 15.99 -1.80 -5.39
C TYR A 22 14.64 -1.50 -4.74
N TYR A 23 14.52 -1.76 -3.44
CA TYR A 23 13.38 -1.27 -2.67
C TYR A 23 13.52 0.24 -2.49
N ASP A 24 12.82 0.99 -3.31
CA ASP A 24 12.67 2.43 -3.16
C ASP A 24 11.52 2.73 -2.20
N THR A 25 11.87 2.95 -0.95
CA THR A 25 10.94 3.13 0.16
C THR A 25 10.62 4.59 0.43
N GLY A 26 11.22 5.47 -0.36
CA GLY A 26 11.16 6.90 -0.19
C GLY A 26 12.30 7.45 0.69
N GLN A 27 12.36 8.75 0.82
CA GLN A 27 13.38 9.45 1.58
C GLN A 27 12.77 10.31 2.67
N ASP A 28 13.49 10.35 3.78
CA ASP A 28 13.24 11.29 4.88
C ASP A 28 13.91 12.63 4.63
N PRO A 29 13.45 13.73 5.28
CA PRO A 29 14.07 15.02 5.16
C PRO A 29 15.58 14.99 5.46
N ALA A 30 16.38 15.62 4.60
CA ALA A 30 17.84 15.66 4.73
C ALA A 30 18.31 16.26 6.06
N SER A 31 17.51 17.16 6.64
CA SER A 31 17.79 17.86 7.91
C SER A 31 17.73 16.97 9.14
N LEU A 32 17.10 15.77 9.06
CA LEU A 32 16.97 14.91 10.23
C LEU A 32 18.31 14.38 10.71
N ARG A 33 18.50 14.43 12.02
CA ARG A 33 19.58 13.78 12.72
C ARG A 33 19.12 12.38 13.11
N TRP A 34 20.03 11.43 13.03
CA TRP A 34 19.72 10.02 13.24
C TRP A 34 20.52 9.47 14.41
N LEU A 35 19.84 8.76 15.28
CA LEU A 35 20.38 7.98 16.38
C LEU A 35 20.19 6.48 16.08
N GLN A 36 20.85 5.65 16.88
CA GLN A 36 20.69 4.20 16.81
C GLN A 36 20.76 3.55 18.17
N ILE A 37 19.96 2.52 18.38
CA ILE A 37 20.00 1.58 19.51
C ILE A 37 20.35 0.21 18.95
N ARG A 38 21.17 -0.54 19.65
CA ARG A 38 21.52 -1.93 19.31
C ARG A 38 20.99 -2.88 20.36
N THR A 39 20.32 -3.91 19.89
CA THR A 39 19.85 -5.04 20.70
C THR A 39 20.45 -6.35 20.15
N PRO A 40 20.24 -7.50 20.76
CA PRO A 40 20.77 -8.77 20.25
C PRO A 40 20.39 -9.12 18.82
N HIS A 41 19.13 -8.77 18.39
CA HIS A 41 18.60 -9.16 17.08
C HIS A 41 18.30 -7.99 16.16
N PHE A 42 18.32 -6.72 16.65
CA PHE A 42 17.96 -5.54 15.89
C PHE A 42 18.95 -4.40 16.06
N ARG A 43 19.01 -3.55 15.03
CA ARG A 43 19.68 -2.26 15.05
C ARG A 43 18.65 -1.21 14.68
N ILE A 44 18.05 -0.56 15.68
CA ILE A 44 17.01 0.46 15.49
C ILE A 44 17.68 1.79 15.15
N ILE A 45 17.34 2.37 14.00
CA ILE A 45 17.83 3.63 13.46
C ILE A 45 16.64 4.57 13.38
N TYR A 46 16.71 5.72 14.05
CA TYR A 46 15.56 6.60 14.25
C TYR A 46 15.98 8.08 14.31
N PRO A 47 15.08 9.02 13.94
CA PRO A 47 15.32 10.45 14.13
C PRO A 47 15.43 10.82 15.61
N ASP A 48 16.25 11.84 15.92
CA ASP A 48 16.58 12.26 17.30
C ASP A 48 15.35 12.74 18.11
N ASP A 49 14.28 13.14 17.45
CA ASP A 49 13.00 13.50 18.04
C ASP A 49 12.08 12.30 18.38
N PHE A 50 12.53 11.06 18.22
CA PHE A 50 11.76 9.83 18.50
C PHE A 50 12.28 9.06 19.72
N GLY A 51 13.15 9.63 20.55
CA GLY A 51 13.96 8.92 21.52
C GLY A 51 13.22 8.01 22.50
N GLY A 52 12.16 8.48 23.16
CA GLY A 52 11.40 7.69 24.14
C GLY A 52 10.72 6.47 23.52
N GLU A 53 10.09 6.63 22.38
CA GLU A 53 9.41 5.57 21.66
C GLU A 53 10.38 4.56 21.02
N ALA A 54 11.61 4.98 20.67
CA ALA A 54 12.61 4.07 20.13
C ALA A 54 12.97 2.93 21.10
N PHE A 55 13.02 3.21 22.40
CA PHE A 55 13.23 2.15 23.43
C PHE A 55 12.03 1.22 23.53
N ARG A 56 10.80 1.73 23.42
CA ARG A 56 9.58 0.91 23.39
C ARG A 56 9.63 -0.06 22.23
N TYR A 57 9.95 0.42 21.01
CA TYR A 57 10.11 -0.45 19.84
C TYR A 57 11.24 -1.46 20.01
N ALA A 58 12.39 -1.07 20.58
CA ALA A 58 13.50 -1.98 20.82
C ALA A 58 13.09 -3.16 21.71
N ARG A 59 12.35 -2.89 22.79
CA ARG A 59 11.83 -3.92 23.71
C ARG A 59 10.79 -4.80 23.01
N LEU A 60 9.77 -4.21 22.38
CA LEU A 60 8.69 -4.96 21.74
C LEU A 60 9.18 -5.86 20.59
N LEU A 61 10.18 -5.44 19.83
CA LEU A 61 10.80 -6.24 18.77
C LEU A 61 11.54 -7.45 19.33
N GLU A 62 12.31 -7.29 20.43
CA GLU A 62 12.99 -8.40 21.08
C GLU A 62 11.99 -9.39 21.71
N GLU A 63 10.97 -8.90 22.43
CA GLU A 63 9.90 -9.73 22.99
C GLU A 63 9.16 -10.50 21.87
N SER A 64 8.89 -9.84 20.74
CA SER A 64 8.28 -10.47 19.57
C SER A 64 9.18 -11.55 18.97
N PHE A 65 10.48 -11.28 18.87
CA PHE A 65 11.45 -12.27 18.37
C PHE A 65 11.50 -13.51 19.26
N GLU A 66 11.58 -13.33 20.57
CA GLU A 66 11.60 -14.43 21.53
C GLU A 66 10.36 -15.32 21.39
N LYS A 67 9.18 -14.72 21.39
CA LYS A 67 7.90 -15.44 21.25
C LYS A 67 7.73 -16.14 19.90
N LEU A 68 8.17 -15.51 18.81
CA LEU A 68 7.85 -15.95 17.45
C LEU A 68 8.94 -16.82 16.82
N SER A 69 10.15 -16.84 17.38
CA SER A 69 11.27 -17.65 16.86
C SER A 69 10.97 -19.16 16.87
N VAL A 70 10.05 -19.61 17.71
CA VAL A 70 9.55 -21.00 17.74
C VAL A 70 8.89 -21.41 16.42
N LEU A 71 8.26 -20.47 15.70
CA LEU A 71 7.65 -20.74 14.38
C LEU A 71 8.70 -20.95 13.28
N TYR A 72 9.91 -20.41 13.45
CA TYR A 72 10.99 -20.44 12.46
C TYR A 72 12.33 -20.82 13.12
N PRO A 73 12.48 -22.06 13.63
CA PRO A 73 13.63 -22.44 14.43
C PRO A 73 14.95 -22.31 13.65
N GLY A 74 15.95 -21.76 14.32
CA GLY A 74 17.31 -21.62 13.81
C GLY A 74 17.57 -20.40 12.93
N VAL A 75 16.61 -19.50 12.77
CA VAL A 75 16.82 -18.19 12.13
C VAL A 75 17.62 -17.30 13.06
N ARG A 76 18.86 -16.96 12.64
CA ARG A 76 19.71 -15.97 13.31
C ARG A 76 19.71 -14.70 12.50
N THR A 77 19.53 -13.56 13.16
CA THR A 77 19.44 -12.28 12.46
C THR A 77 19.97 -11.14 13.33
N ASN A 78 20.52 -10.14 12.65
CA ASN A 78 20.71 -8.80 13.17
C ASN A 78 20.29 -7.88 12.03
N ILE A 79 19.09 -7.33 12.11
CA ILE A 79 18.47 -6.56 11.01
C ILE A 79 18.40 -5.08 11.39
N PRO A 80 18.76 -4.16 10.49
CA PRO A 80 18.47 -2.75 10.67
C PRO A 80 16.96 -2.50 10.59
N VAL A 81 16.45 -1.73 11.56
CA VAL A 81 15.08 -1.24 11.65
C VAL A 81 15.12 0.28 11.50
N ILE A 82 14.45 0.84 10.51
CA ILE A 82 14.42 2.27 10.25
C ILE A 82 13.04 2.80 10.65
N ILE A 83 13.01 3.86 11.44
CA ILE A 83 11.76 4.50 11.92
C ILE A 83 11.50 5.79 11.12
N HIS A 84 10.30 5.92 10.55
CA HIS A 84 9.85 7.07 9.76
C HIS A 84 8.73 7.82 10.50
N ASN A 85 9.07 8.50 11.60
CA ASN A 85 8.11 9.14 12.50
C ASN A 85 7.49 10.44 11.97
N HIS A 86 8.03 10.99 10.86
CA HIS A 86 7.47 12.17 10.19
C HIS A 86 6.37 11.85 9.18
N SER A 87 6.10 10.59 8.90
CA SER A 87 4.99 10.16 8.05
C SER A 87 3.65 10.20 8.79
N MET A 88 2.56 10.38 8.04
CA MET A 88 1.16 10.24 8.49
C MET A 88 0.62 8.82 8.24
N GLN A 89 1.49 7.85 8.09
CA GLN A 89 1.12 6.44 7.86
C GLN A 89 1.31 5.62 9.13
N SER A 90 0.41 4.64 9.31
CA SER A 90 0.58 3.52 10.24
C SER A 90 0.87 2.29 9.40
N ASN A 91 2.12 1.86 9.30
CA ASN A 91 2.53 0.76 8.43
C ASN A 91 3.90 0.21 8.83
N GLY A 92 4.24 -0.97 8.30
CA GLY A 92 5.57 -1.54 8.35
C GLY A 92 5.82 -2.43 7.15
N TYR A 93 7.07 -2.75 6.87
CA TYR A 93 7.45 -3.78 5.91
C TYR A 93 8.90 -4.24 6.12
N VAL A 94 9.18 -5.48 5.70
CA VAL A 94 10.52 -6.04 5.67
C VAL A 94 10.96 -6.28 4.24
N SER A 95 12.07 -5.66 3.83
CA SER A 95 12.68 -5.88 2.54
C SER A 95 13.71 -7.00 2.58
N TRP A 96 13.89 -7.72 1.45
CA TRP A 96 14.88 -8.81 1.35
C TRP A 96 16.23 -8.36 0.78
N ALA A 97 16.30 -7.22 0.06
CA ALA A 97 17.55 -6.71 -0.55
C ALA A 97 17.51 -5.18 -0.75
N PRO A 98 18.27 -4.39 0.03
CA PRO A 98 18.97 -4.81 1.24
C PRO A 98 18.02 -5.21 2.34
N ARG A 99 18.41 -6.22 3.12
CA ARG A 99 17.56 -6.73 4.19
C ARG A 99 17.47 -5.73 5.33
N ARG A 100 16.24 -5.19 5.52
CA ARG A 100 15.91 -4.24 6.58
C ARG A 100 14.42 -4.26 6.87
N MET A 101 14.05 -3.73 8.03
CA MET A 101 12.67 -3.43 8.42
C MET A 101 12.47 -1.92 8.40
N GLU A 102 11.34 -1.44 7.93
CA GLU A 102 10.96 -0.02 7.99
C GLU A 102 9.61 0.12 8.66
N LEU A 103 9.51 1.04 9.63
CA LEU A 103 8.33 1.22 10.47
C LEU A 103 7.83 2.66 10.40
N TYR A 104 6.52 2.81 10.26
CA TYR A 104 5.76 4.07 10.24
C TYR A 104 4.84 4.10 11.45
N PRO A 105 5.25 4.74 12.55
CA PRO A 105 4.69 4.51 13.89
C PRO A 105 3.41 5.28 14.21
N LEU A 106 2.85 6.09 13.28
CA LEU A 106 1.68 6.91 13.60
C LEU A 106 0.51 6.03 14.05
N PRO A 107 -0.11 6.27 15.23
CA PRO A 107 -1.34 5.62 15.61
C PRO A 107 -2.48 5.95 14.63
N GLY A 108 -3.22 4.95 14.18
CA GLY A 108 -4.42 5.12 13.36
C GLY A 108 -5.57 5.78 14.16
N GLN A 109 -6.71 5.99 13.49
CA GLN A 109 -7.97 6.41 14.12
C GLN A 109 -9.01 5.28 14.13
N ASP A 110 -8.57 4.06 13.85
CA ASP A 110 -9.30 2.79 13.82
C ASP A 110 -8.37 1.65 14.25
N ASN A 111 -7.61 1.89 15.33
CA ASN A 111 -6.73 0.86 15.90
C ASN A 111 -7.57 -0.31 16.44
N LEU A 112 -6.91 -1.43 16.61
CA LEU A 112 -7.41 -2.53 17.43
C LEU A 112 -7.21 -2.17 18.91
N PRO A 113 -7.90 -2.87 19.84
CA PRO A 113 -7.70 -2.67 21.28
C PRO A 113 -6.36 -3.23 21.77
N MET A 114 -5.27 -2.79 21.13
CA MET A 114 -3.87 -3.05 21.46
C MET A 114 -2.98 -1.90 21.00
N HIS A 115 -1.89 -1.67 21.70
CA HIS A 115 -0.99 -0.58 21.34
C HIS A 115 -0.39 -0.78 19.93
N PRO A 116 -0.45 0.21 19.00
CA PRO A 116 -0.01 0.05 17.60
C PRO A 116 1.45 -0.40 17.44
N ALA A 117 2.35 0.05 18.33
CA ALA A 117 3.73 -0.40 18.31
C ALA A 117 3.87 -1.90 18.58
N ALA A 118 3.04 -2.49 19.44
CA ALA A 118 3.05 -3.93 19.71
C ALA A 118 2.54 -4.71 18.48
N GLN A 119 1.50 -4.23 17.82
CA GLN A 119 1.00 -4.83 16.59
C GLN A 119 2.06 -4.85 15.49
N LEU A 120 2.68 -3.69 15.22
CA LEU A 120 3.74 -3.57 14.19
C LEU A 120 4.95 -4.47 14.54
N ALA A 121 5.39 -4.47 15.80
CA ALA A 121 6.53 -5.29 16.24
C ALA A 121 6.30 -6.77 15.97
N VAL A 122 5.13 -7.31 16.33
CA VAL A 122 4.79 -8.71 16.08
C VAL A 122 4.71 -8.99 14.59
N HIS A 123 3.97 -8.18 13.84
CA HIS A 123 3.72 -8.39 12.42
C HIS A 123 5.02 -8.37 11.60
N GLU A 124 5.86 -7.36 11.79
CA GLU A 124 7.10 -7.21 11.01
C GLU A 124 8.18 -8.23 11.44
N THR A 125 8.18 -8.65 12.70
CA THR A 125 9.10 -9.70 13.18
C THR A 125 8.79 -11.03 12.48
N ILE A 126 7.54 -11.39 12.24
CA ILE A 126 7.20 -12.59 11.44
C ILE A 126 7.79 -12.48 10.04
N HIS A 127 7.61 -11.36 9.33
CA HIS A 127 8.17 -11.18 7.99
C HIS A 127 9.71 -11.29 7.98
N MET A 128 10.37 -10.77 9.01
CA MET A 128 11.80 -10.93 9.17
C MET A 128 12.19 -12.42 9.34
N LEU A 129 11.46 -13.18 10.14
CA LEU A 129 11.68 -14.61 10.36
C LEU A 129 11.39 -15.43 9.09
N GLN A 130 10.30 -15.12 8.40
CA GLN A 130 9.94 -15.74 7.12
C GLN A 130 11.05 -15.58 6.08
N LEU A 131 11.47 -14.34 5.81
CA LEU A 131 12.53 -14.04 4.84
C LEU A 131 13.90 -14.58 5.29
N GLY A 132 14.17 -14.55 6.61
CA GLY A 132 15.38 -15.11 7.20
C GLY A 132 15.51 -16.62 7.05
N SER A 133 14.39 -17.34 6.99
CA SER A 133 14.36 -18.80 6.82
C SER A 133 14.60 -19.23 5.37
N LEU A 134 14.31 -18.38 4.38
CA LEU A 134 14.50 -18.69 2.96
C LEU A 134 16.00 -18.78 2.60
N ASN A 135 16.33 -19.67 1.68
CA ASN A 135 17.70 -19.87 1.16
C ASN A 135 18.76 -20.12 2.25
N SER A 136 18.35 -20.68 3.38
CA SER A 136 19.25 -20.96 4.51
C SER A 136 19.93 -22.33 4.43
N ARG A 137 19.49 -23.23 3.52
CA ARG A 137 19.94 -24.64 3.43
C ARG A 137 20.24 -25.05 1.99
N GLY A 138 21.03 -26.11 1.84
CA GLY A 138 21.27 -26.81 0.58
C GLY A 138 21.67 -25.91 -0.57
N PHE A 139 21.01 -26.07 -1.71
CA PHE A 139 21.22 -25.27 -2.92
C PHE A 139 20.86 -23.78 -2.70
N GLY A 140 19.90 -23.47 -1.84
CA GLY A 140 19.55 -22.10 -1.48
C GLY A 140 20.71 -21.33 -0.90
N ARG A 141 21.56 -21.98 -0.08
CA ARG A 141 22.78 -21.36 0.47
C ARG A 141 23.80 -21.06 -0.65
N ALA A 142 23.96 -21.97 -1.59
CA ALA A 142 24.82 -21.74 -2.76
C ALA A 142 24.26 -20.60 -3.63
N LEU A 143 22.93 -20.58 -3.83
CA LEU A 143 22.27 -19.51 -4.57
C LEU A 143 22.45 -18.14 -3.90
N ARG A 144 22.36 -18.10 -2.56
CA ARG A 144 22.63 -16.89 -1.78
C ARG A 144 24.07 -16.43 -1.89
N PHE A 145 25.03 -17.35 -1.95
CA PHE A 145 26.44 -17.03 -2.20
C PHE A 145 26.64 -16.43 -3.59
N ILE A 146 25.88 -16.90 -4.60
CA ILE A 146 26.01 -16.47 -6.02
C ILE A 146 25.27 -15.15 -6.30
N LEU A 147 24.12 -14.89 -5.63
CA LEU A 147 23.23 -13.76 -5.93
C LEU A 147 23.10 -12.76 -4.77
N GLY A 148 23.78 -13.02 -3.65
CA GLY A 148 23.59 -12.22 -2.44
C GLY A 148 22.16 -12.30 -1.91
N GLU A 149 21.65 -11.18 -1.42
CA GLU A 149 20.29 -11.10 -0.85
C GLU A 149 19.17 -11.27 -1.87
N HIS A 150 19.42 -11.04 -3.17
CA HIS A 150 18.42 -11.28 -4.22
C HIS A 150 18.00 -12.75 -4.34
N ALA A 151 18.81 -13.69 -3.88
CA ALA A 151 18.43 -15.11 -3.81
C ALA A 151 17.17 -15.32 -2.96
N VAL A 152 17.00 -14.53 -1.88
CA VAL A 152 15.81 -14.59 -1.02
C VAL A 152 14.56 -14.17 -1.79
N GLY A 153 14.66 -13.11 -2.59
CA GLY A 153 13.55 -12.64 -3.43
C GLY A 153 13.07 -13.70 -4.42
N LEU A 154 14.00 -14.45 -5.06
CA LEU A 154 13.66 -15.54 -5.96
C LEU A 154 12.86 -16.65 -5.27
N SER A 155 13.21 -17.00 -4.05
CA SER A 155 12.48 -18.00 -3.27
C SER A 155 11.16 -17.44 -2.72
N ALA A 156 11.12 -16.17 -2.33
CA ALA A 156 9.92 -15.51 -1.83
C ALA A 156 8.80 -15.45 -2.88
N VAL A 157 9.12 -15.22 -4.15
CA VAL A 157 8.14 -15.19 -5.25
C VAL A 157 7.41 -16.54 -5.43
N MET A 158 8.00 -17.65 -4.98
CA MET A 158 7.35 -18.98 -5.03
C MET A 158 6.30 -19.18 -3.92
N ILE A 159 6.27 -18.32 -2.92
CA ILE A 159 5.29 -18.33 -1.82
C ILE A 159 4.25 -17.25 -2.10
N PRO A 160 2.95 -17.58 -2.15
CA PRO A 160 1.90 -16.60 -2.38
C PRO A 160 1.85 -15.54 -1.28
N LEU A 161 1.55 -14.28 -1.64
CA LEU A 161 1.48 -13.16 -0.70
C LEU A 161 0.48 -13.41 0.45
N TRP A 162 -0.65 -14.07 0.16
CA TRP A 162 -1.62 -14.44 1.20
C TRP A 162 -1.02 -15.33 2.29
N ALA A 163 0.01 -16.09 1.97
CA ALA A 163 0.64 -16.98 2.94
C ALA A 163 1.64 -16.24 3.83
N PHE A 164 2.37 -15.26 3.29
CA PHE A 164 3.20 -14.36 4.09
C PHE A 164 2.34 -13.56 5.07
N GLU A 165 1.36 -12.84 4.54
CA GLU A 165 0.52 -11.93 5.32
C GLU A 165 -0.45 -12.68 6.25
N GLY A 166 -1.00 -13.81 5.78
CA GLY A 166 -1.89 -14.63 6.60
C GLY A 166 -1.19 -15.24 7.81
N ASP A 167 0.07 -15.65 7.67
CA ASP A 167 0.86 -16.17 8.79
C ASP A 167 1.24 -15.05 9.78
N ALA A 168 1.52 -13.82 9.28
CA ALA A 168 1.78 -12.68 10.14
C ALA A 168 0.52 -12.28 10.94
N VAL A 169 -0.66 -12.23 10.31
CA VAL A 169 -1.92 -11.98 11.02
C VAL A 169 -2.27 -13.12 11.99
N TYR A 170 -1.95 -14.38 11.64
CA TYR A 170 -2.11 -15.49 12.58
C TYR A 170 -1.22 -15.29 13.81
N ALA A 171 0.06 -14.98 13.62
CA ALA A 171 1.01 -14.77 14.72
C ALA A 171 0.54 -13.64 15.66
N GLU A 172 0.16 -12.48 15.09
CA GLU A 172 -0.38 -11.37 15.85
C GLU A 172 -1.65 -11.76 16.64
N THR A 173 -2.52 -12.60 16.05
CA THR A 173 -3.76 -13.04 16.68
C THR A 173 -3.54 -14.11 17.76
N ALA A 174 -2.59 -15.01 17.56
CA ALA A 174 -2.28 -16.09 18.49
C ALA A 174 -1.46 -15.61 19.71
N THR A 175 -0.59 -14.60 19.52
CA THR A 175 0.31 -14.12 20.57
C THR A 175 -0.20 -12.89 21.33
N THR A 176 -1.32 -12.32 20.92
CA THR A 176 -1.94 -11.16 21.56
C THR A 176 -3.43 -11.36 21.81
N PRO A 177 -4.02 -10.70 22.81
CA PRO A 177 -5.46 -10.81 23.08
C PRO A 177 -6.34 -10.11 22.04
N SER A 178 -5.78 -9.24 21.20
CA SER A 178 -6.53 -8.32 20.32
C SER A 178 -5.98 -8.24 18.89
N GLY A 179 -5.36 -9.31 18.38
CA GLY A 179 -4.87 -9.34 17.00
C GLY A 179 -6.00 -9.27 15.95
N ARG A 180 -5.67 -8.85 14.71
CA ARG A 180 -6.66 -8.61 13.62
C ARG A 180 -7.64 -9.75 13.39
N GLY A 181 -7.23 -11.00 13.58
CA GLY A 181 -8.12 -12.15 13.42
C GLY A 181 -9.25 -12.24 14.45
N ARG A 182 -9.19 -11.44 15.54
CA ARG A 182 -10.24 -11.31 16.54
C ARG A 182 -11.18 -10.12 16.27
N SER A 183 -10.96 -9.35 15.20
CA SER A 183 -11.84 -8.24 14.81
C SER A 183 -12.85 -8.68 13.75
N ASN A 184 -14.14 -8.46 14.03
CA ASN A 184 -15.20 -8.66 13.04
C ASN A 184 -14.99 -7.76 11.81
N ALA A 185 -14.57 -6.52 12.01
CA ALA A 185 -14.29 -5.58 10.93
C ALA A 185 -13.30 -6.15 9.91
N PHE A 186 -12.35 -6.97 10.35
CA PHE A 186 -11.37 -7.61 9.49
C PHE A 186 -11.96 -8.76 8.65
N ILE A 187 -12.80 -9.63 9.24
CA ILE A 187 -13.28 -10.86 8.57
C ILE A 187 -14.65 -10.74 7.93
N ARG A 188 -15.47 -9.72 8.28
CA ARG A 188 -16.88 -9.59 7.85
C ARG A 188 -17.09 -9.71 6.35
N GLY A 189 -16.15 -9.23 5.53
CA GLY A 189 -16.22 -9.33 4.07
C GLY A 189 -16.18 -10.78 3.57
N ALA A 190 -15.33 -11.62 4.16
CA ALA A 190 -15.25 -13.03 3.85
C ALA A 190 -16.47 -13.80 4.36
N MET A 191 -16.95 -13.46 5.57
CA MET A 191 -18.15 -14.01 6.16
C MET A 191 -19.40 -13.71 5.32
N ALA A 192 -19.62 -12.44 4.95
CA ALA A 192 -20.77 -12.04 4.14
C ALA A 192 -20.77 -12.70 2.76
N LEU A 193 -19.58 -12.81 2.12
CA LEU A 193 -19.44 -13.52 0.84
C LEU A 193 -19.69 -15.02 0.98
N SER A 194 -19.31 -15.65 2.09
CA SER A 194 -19.51 -17.09 2.30
C SER A 194 -20.97 -17.44 2.55
N LEU A 195 -21.73 -16.51 3.15
CA LEU A 195 -23.12 -16.71 3.51
C LEU A 195 -24.13 -16.27 2.45
N LYS A 196 -23.70 -15.54 1.40
CA LYS A 196 -24.59 -15.17 0.31
C LYS A 196 -24.95 -16.37 -0.59
N PRO A 197 -26.04 -16.31 -1.37
CA PRO A 197 -26.34 -17.31 -2.39
C PRO A 197 -25.17 -17.50 -3.37
N GLY A 198 -24.76 -18.73 -3.59
CA GLY A 198 -23.58 -19.07 -4.41
C GLY A 198 -22.24 -19.13 -3.67
N GLY A 199 -22.20 -18.74 -2.40
CA GLY A 199 -21.02 -18.82 -1.54
C GLY A 199 -19.87 -17.91 -1.94
N ILE A 200 -18.71 -18.13 -1.31
CA ILE A 200 -17.48 -17.37 -1.60
C ILE A 200 -16.93 -17.70 -2.99
N TYR A 201 -16.20 -16.78 -3.59
CA TYR A 201 -15.59 -16.98 -4.92
C TYR A 201 -14.51 -18.08 -4.89
N GLY A 202 -14.20 -18.66 -6.07
CA GLY A 202 -13.13 -19.64 -6.19
C GLY A 202 -11.74 -19.05 -5.93
N TYR A 203 -10.80 -19.90 -5.53
CA TYR A 203 -9.44 -19.55 -5.13
C TYR A 203 -8.73 -18.56 -6.08
N ASP A 204 -8.78 -18.79 -7.38
CA ASP A 204 -8.06 -17.96 -8.35
C ASP A 204 -8.62 -16.53 -8.43
N LYS A 205 -9.93 -16.35 -8.23
CA LYS A 205 -10.56 -15.04 -8.17
C LYS A 205 -10.23 -14.31 -6.86
N MET A 206 -10.18 -15.02 -5.75
CA MET A 206 -9.75 -14.44 -4.46
C MET A 206 -8.29 -14.03 -4.48
N LEU A 207 -7.42 -14.86 -5.10
CA LEU A 207 -5.98 -14.57 -5.22
C LEU A 207 -5.67 -13.35 -6.09
N SER A 208 -6.33 -13.24 -7.25
CA SER A 208 -6.02 -12.24 -8.28
C SER A 208 -6.90 -11.00 -8.22
N GLY A 209 -7.94 -11.01 -7.37
CA GLY A 209 -8.93 -9.94 -7.32
C GLY A 209 -9.85 -9.92 -8.56
N SER A 210 -10.79 -8.98 -8.59
CA SER A 210 -11.75 -8.86 -9.67
C SER A 210 -12.12 -7.41 -9.94
N TYR A 211 -12.18 -7.01 -11.21
CA TYR A 211 -12.78 -5.73 -11.60
C TYR A 211 -14.31 -5.74 -11.53
N ARG A 212 -14.92 -6.93 -11.49
CA ARG A 212 -16.37 -7.10 -11.45
C ARG A 212 -16.95 -7.02 -10.04
N ASN A 213 -16.28 -7.69 -9.09
CA ASN A 213 -16.77 -7.87 -7.74
C ASN A 213 -15.71 -7.44 -6.72
N PHE A 214 -16.15 -7.03 -5.54
CA PHE A 214 -15.25 -6.91 -4.40
C PHE A 214 -14.76 -8.30 -3.97
N THR A 215 -13.48 -8.39 -3.68
CA THR A 215 -12.85 -9.56 -3.06
C THR A 215 -12.12 -9.12 -1.80
N PRO A 216 -12.27 -9.79 -0.66
CA PRO A 216 -11.40 -9.57 0.50
C PRO A 216 -9.93 -9.67 0.09
N ASN A 217 -9.09 -8.88 0.73
CA ASN A 217 -7.67 -8.86 0.41
C ASN A 217 -6.94 -10.12 0.90
N HIS A 218 -5.69 -10.27 0.52
CA HIS A 218 -4.86 -11.44 0.83
C HIS A 218 -4.57 -11.59 2.33
N TYR A 219 -4.65 -10.54 3.15
CA TYR A 219 -4.55 -10.63 4.61
C TYR A 219 -5.68 -11.46 5.20
N VAL A 220 -6.92 -11.16 4.80
CA VAL A 220 -8.14 -11.78 5.34
C VAL A 220 -8.19 -13.27 5.01
N PHE A 221 -8.22 -13.62 3.72
CA PHE A 221 -8.34 -15.04 3.37
C PHE A 221 -7.07 -15.84 3.68
N GLY A 222 -5.92 -15.16 3.69
CA GLY A 222 -4.66 -15.74 4.11
C GLY A 222 -4.68 -16.14 5.58
N TYR A 223 -5.10 -15.23 6.47
CA TYR A 223 -5.28 -15.54 7.89
C TYR A 223 -6.22 -16.72 8.10
N LEU A 224 -7.40 -16.68 7.47
CA LEU A 224 -8.40 -17.74 7.63
C LEU A 224 -7.86 -19.11 7.18
N MET A 225 -7.09 -19.14 6.09
CA MET A 225 -6.44 -20.37 5.63
C MET A 225 -5.31 -20.83 6.56
N MET A 226 -4.48 -19.92 7.05
CA MET A 226 -3.36 -20.23 7.95
C MET A 226 -3.87 -20.70 9.30
N ASN A 227 -4.87 -20.03 9.85
CA ASN A 227 -5.51 -20.45 11.10
C ASN A 227 -6.11 -21.85 10.98
N HIS A 228 -6.88 -22.11 9.90
CA HIS A 228 -7.44 -23.45 9.64
C HIS A 228 -6.36 -24.52 9.38
N LEU A 229 -5.28 -24.19 8.66
CA LEU A 229 -4.16 -25.11 8.46
C LEU A 229 -3.56 -25.57 9.80
N ARG A 230 -3.35 -24.63 10.73
CA ARG A 230 -2.76 -24.93 12.05
C ARG A 230 -3.70 -25.69 12.97
N THR A 231 -5.03 -25.68 12.75
CA THR A 231 -5.95 -26.61 13.44
C THR A 231 -5.84 -28.04 12.91
N ILE A 232 -5.45 -28.22 11.63
CA ILE A 232 -5.23 -29.55 11.03
C ILE A 232 -3.86 -30.10 11.48
N ASP A 233 -2.81 -29.29 11.35
CA ASP A 233 -1.45 -29.62 11.71
C ASP A 233 -0.66 -28.34 12.01
N PRO A 234 -0.30 -28.06 13.28
CA PRO A 234 0.41 -26.87 13.70
C PRO A 234 1.77 -26.66 13.01
N ASP A 235 2.44 -27.74 12.62
CA ASP A 235 3.79 -27.71 12.03
C ASP A 235 3.80 -27.79 10.50
N ALA A 236 2.66 -28.00 9.85
CA ALA A 236 2.59 -28.16 8.39
C ALA A 236 3.23 -27.01 7.62
N TRP A 237 3.15 -25.80 8.15
CA TRP A 237 3.74 -24.61 7.52
C TRP A 237 5.27 -24.59 7.62
N ASN A 238 5.85 -25.15 8.66
CA ASN A 238 7.30 -25.29 8.84
C ASN A 238 7.92 -26.13 7.72
N GLU A 239 7.23 -27.17 7.25
CA GLU A 239 7.68 -28.00 6.14
C GLU A 239 7.70 -27.22 4.81
N VAL A 240 6.74 -26.34 4.57
CA VAL A 240 6.75 -25.44 3.40
C VAL A 240 8.02 -24.60 3.37
N TYR A 241 8.37 -23.96 4.49
CA TYR A 241 9.59 -23.16 4.60
C TYR A 241 10.85 -24.02 4.54
N ARG A 242 10.84 -25.22 5.10
CA ARG A 242 11.95 -26.18 4.99
C ARG A 242 12.26 -26.54 3.52
N ILE A 243 11.21 -26.72 2.69
CA ILE A 243 11.38 -26.97 1.26
C ILE A 243 11.87 -25.70 0.55
N ALA A 244 11.25 -24.55 0.84
CA ALA A 244 11.62 -23.26 0.25
C ALA A 244 13.06 -22.84 0.63
N SER A 245 13.54 -23.21 1.83
CA SER A 245 14.90 -22.89 2.29
C SER A 245 15.99 -23.50 1.41
N ASN A 246 15.68 -24.56 0.64
CA ASN A 246 16.62 -25.17 -0.29
C ASN A 246 16.78 -24.39 -1.61
N GLY A 247 15.92 -23.39 -1.87
CA GLY A 247 16.02 -22.52 -3.05
C GLY A 247 15.80 -23.20 -4.41
N LEU A 248 15.29 -24.43 -4.43
CA LEU A 248 15.01 -25.15 -5.68
C LEU A 248 13.74 -24.60 -6.35
N PRO A 249 13.75 -24.41 -7.69
CA PRO A 249 12.56 -24.02 -8.42
C PRO A 249 11.42 -25.01 -8.21
N GLY A 250 10.20 -24.51 -8.02
CA GLY A 250 9.04 -25.39 -7.87
C GLY A 250 7.87 -24.71 -7.16
N ASN A 251 7.03 -25.53 -6.55
CA ASN A 251 5.89 -25.06 -5.76
C ASN A 251 6.05 -25.58 -4.30
N PRO A 252 6.86 -24.90 -3.48
CA PRO A 252 7.15 -25.37 -2.12
C PRO A 252 5.90 -25.47 -1.26
N VAL A 253 4.91 -24.57 -1.48
CA VAL A 253 3.64 -24.58 -0.74
C VAL A 253 2.87 -25.86 -0.98
N ASN A 254 2.63 -26.25 -2.26
CA ASN A 254 1.93 -27.50 -2.53
C ASN A 254 2.76 -28.73 -2.14
N ALA A 255 4.07 -28.68 -2.21
CA ALA A 255 4.93 -29.79 -1.82
C ALA A 255 4.87 -30.03 -0.30
N GLY A 256 5.04 -28.98 0.50
CA GLY A 256 4.95 -29.06 1.96
C GLY A 256 3.57 -29.45 2.46
N LEU A 257 2.52 -28.77 1.99
CA LEU A 257 1.14 -29.11 2.35
C LEU A 257 0.77 -30.56 2.03
N ARG A 258 1.16 -31.08 0.84
CA ARG A 258 0.86 -32.48 0.48
C ARG A 258 1.57 -33.47 1.38
N LYS A 259 2.78 -33.17 1.78
CA LYS A 259 3.56 -34.06 2.63
C LYS A 259 2.94 -34.21 4.01
N GLU A 260 2.54 -33.10 4.65
CA GLU A 260 2.04 -33.12 6.01
C GLU A 260 0.51 -33.37 6.06
N THR A 261 -0.26 -32.66 5.23
CA THR A 261 -1.74 -32.68 5.32
C THR A 261 -2.43 -33.39 4.15
N ARG A 262 -1.69 -33.84 3.12
CA ARG A 262 -2.21 -34.35 1.85
C ARG A 262 -3.04 -33.34 1.05
N LEU A 263 -3.07 -32.08 1.47
CA LEU A 263 -3.79 -31.01 0.80
C LEU A 263 -2.91 -30.29 -0.23
N THR A 264 -3.55 -29.51 -1.10
CA THR A 264 -2.92 -28.47 -1.91
C THR A 264 -3.49 -27.13 -1.45
N LYS A 265 -2.83 -26.00 -1.77
CA LYS A 265 -3.35 -24.67 -1.43
C LYS A 265 -4.79 -24.43 -1.87
N ARG A 266 -5.22 -24.97 -3.01
CA ARG A 266 -6.61 -24.87 -3.47
C ARG A 266 -7.54 -25.73 -2.62
N ARG A 267 -7.16 -26.98 -2.32
CA ARG A 267 -7.97 -27.84 -1.45
C ARG A 267 -8.04 -27.33 -0.02
N LEU A 268 -6.95 -26.74 0.48
CA LEU A 268 -6.96 -26.06 1.78
C LEU A 268 -7.95 -24.89 1.77
N TYR A 269 -7.94 -24.06 0.71
CA TYR A 269 -8.92 -22.99 0.52
C TYR A 269 -10.36 -23.49 0.56
N ASP A 270 -10.65 -24.51 -0.26
CA ASP A 270 -12.00 -25.08 -0.38
C ASP A 270 -12.45 -25.67 0.98
N ALA A 271 -11.58 -26.39 1.69
CA ALA A 271 -11.86 -26.97 3.03
C ALA A 271 -12.09 -25.87 4.07
N THR A 272 -11.24 -24.83 4.09
CA THR A 272 -11.34 -23.70 5.01
C THR A 272 -12.71 -23.02 4.89
N PHE A 273 -13.09 -22.62 3.68
CA PHE A 273 -14.34 -21.89 3.49
C PHE A 273 -15.61 -22.77 3.55
N ALA A 274 -15.48 -24.08 3.32
CA ALA A 274 -16.57 -25.02 3.62
C ALA A 274 -16.81 -25.13 5.13
N ALA A 275 -15.75 -25.29 5.94
CA ALA A 275 -15.83 -25.35 7.39
C ALA A 275 -16.36 -24.04 8.00
N LEU A 276 -15.75 -22.91 7.63
CA LEU A 276 -16.15 -21.58 8.12
C LEU A 276 -17.59 -21.22 7.71
N GLY A 277 -17.98 -21.49 6.46
CA GLY A 277 -19.33 -21.21 6.00
C GLY A 277 -20.39 -22.07 6.73
N LYS A 278 -20.04 -23.26 7.18
CA LYS A 278 -20.88 -24.08 8.06
C LYS A 278 -20.97 -23.44 9.45
N SER A 279 -19.82 -23.20 10.08
CA SER A 279 -19.74 -22.61 11.41
C SER A 279 -20.49 -21.27 11.48
N TRP A 280 -20.27 -20.36 10.54
CA TRP A 280 -20.94 -19.04 10.52
C TRP A 280 -22.46 -19.11 10.29
N ARG A 281 -22.99 -20.20 9.70
CA ARG A 281 -24.44 -20.42 9.63
C ARG A 281 -25.02 -20.93 10.95
N GLU A 282 -24.25 -21.73 11.66
CA GLU A 282 -24.67 -22.36 12.91
C GLU A 282 -24.53 -21.42 14.12
N SER A 283 -23.55 -20.50 14.08
CA SER A 283 -23.22 -19.57 15.18
C SER A 283 -23.86 -18.17 15.01
N MET A 284 -25.01 -18.06 14.33
CA MET A 284 -25.68 -16.76 14.20
C MET A 284 -26.20 -16.28 15.55
N PRO A 285 -25.87 -15.02 15.96
CA PRO A 285 -26.34 -14.50 17.23
C PRO A 285 -27.87 -14.34 17.29
N GLU A 286 -28.41 -14.42 18.48
CA GLU A 286 -29.80 -14.04 18.73
C GLU A 286 -29.99 -12.53 18.52
N GLY A 287 -31.20 -12.14 18.09
CA GLY A 287 -31.53 -10.71 17.87
C GLY A 287 -30.93 -10.06 16.63
N VAL A 288 -30.44 -10.86 15.66
CA VAL A 288 -30.08 -10.33 14.32
C VAL A 288 -31.30 -9.76 13.62
N LYS A 289 -31.16 -8.52 13.12
CA LYS A 289 -32.21 -7.81 12.37
C LYS A 289 -31.78 -7.63 10.91
N GLU A 290 -32.73 -7.78 10.00
CA GLU A 290 -32.57 -7.34 8.62
C GLU A 290 -33.11 -5.92 8.50
N TYR A 291 -32.23 -4.98 8.13
CA TYR A 291 -32.59 -3.58 7.97
C TYR A 291 -32.98 -3.29 6.53
N THR A 292 -34.03 -2.49 6.36
CA THR A 292 -34.39 -1.96 5.03
C THR A 292 -33.41 -0.87 4.63
N PRO A 293 -32.68 -1.04 3.50
CA PRO A 293 -31.73 -0.04 3.07
C PRO A 293 -32.38 1.29 2.68
N LEU A 294 -31.85 2.39 3.21
CA LEU A 294 -32.20 3.76 2.82
C LEU A 294 -31.35 4.28 1.64
N SER A 295 -30.29 3.57 1.28
CA SER A 295 -29.47 3.81 0.11
C SER A 295 -29.70 2.74 -0.95
N LEU A 296 -29.47 3.08 -2.23
CA LEU A 296 -29.60 2.10 -3.31
C LEU A 296 -28.44 1.08 -3.26
N PRO A 297 -28.73 -0.22 -3.14
CA PRO A 297 -27.70 -1.24 -3.26
C PRO A 297 -27.13 -1.23 -4.67
N GLY A 298 -25.83 -1.44 -4.80
CA GLY A 298 -25.16 -1.49 -6.08
C GLY A 298 -25.52 -2.73 -6.88
N LYS A 299 -26.45 -2.67 -7.83
CA LYS A 299 -26.95 -3.84 -8.61
C LYS A 299 -25.86 -4.63 -9.37
N ARG A 300 -24.72 -4.04 -9.71
CA ARG A 300 -23.57 -4.67 -10.41
C ARG A 300 -22.23 -4.07 -10.00
N ASN A 301 -22.21 -3.40 -8.85
CA ASN A 301 -21.04 -2.70 -8.38
C ASN A 301 -21.01 -2.75 -6.85
N TYR A 302 -19.85 -3.00 -6.27
CA TYR A 302 -19.70 -2.89 -4.83
C TYR A 302 -19.71 -1.40 -4.47
N VAL A 303 -20.66 -0.99 -3.63
CA VAL A 303 -20.86 0.39 -3.20
C VAL A 303 -20.99 0.43 -1.68
N SER A 304 -20.25 1.34 -1.07
CA SER A 304 -20.32 1.56 0.37
C SER A 304 -20.64 3.02 0.67
N HIS A 305 -21.51 3.23 1.65
CA HIS A 305 -21.84 4.51 2.25
C HIS A 305 -21.34 4.54 3.69
N TYR A 306 -20.49 5.49 4.03
CA TYR A 306 -19.90 5.64 5.36
C TYR A 306 -20.44 6.87 6.06
N THR A 307 -20.55 6.79 7.39
CA THR A 307 -20.89 7.89 8.30
C THR A 307 -22.11 8.69 7.84
N PRO A 308 -23.33 8.07 7.73
CA PRO A 308 -24.51 8.77 7.26
C PRO A 308 -25.01 9.77 8.29
N HIS A 309 -25.43 10.97 7.83
CA HIS A 309 -26.04 11.99 8.66
C HIS A 309 -27.38 12.46 8.07
N ARG A 310 -28.39 12.66 8.93
CA ARG A 310 -29.69 13.23 8.55
C ARG A 310 -29.58 14.75 8.44
N MET A 311 -29.94 15.30 7.30
CA MET A 311 -30.04 16.73 7.05
C MET A 311 -31.38 17.31 7.57
N ASP A 312 -31.49 18.64 7.67
CA ASP A 312 -32.71 19.32 8.15
C ASP A 312 -33.91 19.11 7.22
N ASP A 313 -33.68 18.93 5.94
CA ASP A 313 -34.72 18.67 4.93
C ASP A 313 -35.07 17.17 4.83
N GLY A 314 -34.54 16.34 5.71
CA GLY A 314 -34.82 14.91 5.79
C GLY A 314 -33.94 14.06 4.86
N ARG A 315 -33.16 14.64 3.92
CA ARG A 315 -32.20 13.89 3.10
C ARG A 315 -31.03 13.37 3.95
N ILE A 316 -30.25 12.46 3.37
CA ILE A 316 -29.10 11.84 4.06
C ILE A 316 -27.82 12.17 3.30
N ILE A 317 -26.83 12.72 3.99
CA ILE A 317 -25.48 12.89 3.47
C ILE A 317 -24.59 11.74 3.92
N SER A 318 -23.71 11.25 3.03
CA SER A 318 -22.76 10.17 3.33
C SER A 318 -21.52 10.27 2.46
N LEU A 319 -20.42 9.63 2.89
CA LEU A 319 -19.23 9.41 2.08
C LEU A 319 -19.40 8.09 1.31
N ARG A 320 -19.49 8.19 -0.03
CA ARG A 320 -19.69 7.03 -0.90
C ARG A 320 -18.37 6.60 -1.53
N THR A 321 -18.11 5.28 -1.51
CA THR A 321 -17.00 4.64 -2.26
C THR A 321 -17.54 3.56 -3.18
N SER A 322 -16.83 3.29 -4.29
CA SER A 322 -17.19 2.18 -5.19
C SER A 322 -16.00 1.71 -6.03
N LEU A 323 -16.13 0.58 -6.70
CA LEU A 323 -15.12 0.11 -7.66
C LEU A 323 -15.02 1.00 -8.91
N SER A 324 -16.08 1.75 -9.25
CA SER A 324 -16.16 2.56 -10.47
C SER A 324 -15.88 4.04 -10.28
N ASP A 325 -15.89 4.52 -9.03
CA ASP A 325 -15.74 5.94 -8.71
C ASP A 325 -14.83 6.14 -7.50
N PRO A 326 -14.00 7.18 -7.48
CA PRO A 326 -13.28 7.61 -6.28
C PRO A 326 -14.26 8.00 -5.16
N SER A 327 -13.77 8.07 -3.93
CA SER A 327 -14.57 8.51 -2.77
C SER A 327 -15.13 9.91 -2.99
N ARG A 328 -16.43 10.11 -2.63
CA ARG A 328 -17.14 11.36 -2.80
C ARG A 328 -18.25 11.54 -1.78
N PHE A 329 -18.57 12.78 -1.43
CA PHE A 329 -19.78 13.07 -0.68
C PHE A 329 -21.00 13.03 -1.60
N VAL A 330 -22.06 12.37 -1.12
CA VAL A 330 -23.32 12.24 -1.82
C VAL A 330 -24.49 12.57 -0.90
N ILE A 331 -25.57 13.11 -1.47
CA ILE A 331 -26.86 13.29 -0.77
C ILE A 331 -27.86 12.31 -1.38
N THR A 332 -28.44 11.47 -0.53
CA THR A 332 -29.47 10.50 -0.89
C THR A 332 -30.85 11.01 -0.43
N GLY A 333 -31.88 10.86 -1.26
CA GLY A 333 -33.24 11.24 -0.92
C GLY A 333 -33.88 10.31 0.12
N ASN A 334 -34.97 10.76 0.74
CA ASN A 334 -35.64 10.07 1.87
C ASN A 334 -36.12 8.64 1.58
N SER A 335 -36.32 8.27 0.31
CA SER A 335 -36.86 6.97 -0.12
C SER A 335 -35.91 6.21 -1.05
N GLY A 336 -34.59 6.41 -0.96
CA GLY A 336 -33.63 5.71 -1.81
C GLY A 336 -33.64 6.20 -3.27
N GLY A 337 -33.97 7.45 -3.52
CA GLY A 337 -34.00 8.09 -4.85
C GLY A 337 -32.59 8.30 -5.42
N LYS A 338 -32.51 8.99 -6.57
CA LYS A 338 -31.26 9.32 -7.27
C LYS A 338 -30.31 10.10 -6.34
N GLU A 339 -29.06 9.63 -6.23
CA GLU A 339 -28.00 10.29 -5.47
C GLU A 339 -27.54 11.57 -6.16
N LEU A 340 -27.38 12.63 -5.39
CA LEU A 340 -26.75 13.88 -5.79
C LEU A 340 -25.27 13.85 -5.40
N ASN A 341 -24.38 13.91 -6.39
CA ASN A 341 -22.95 14.03 -6.15
C ASN A 341 -22.60 15.46 -5.71
N ILE A 342 -21.94 15.63 -4.60
CA ILE A 342 -21.51 16.93 -4.09
C ILE A 342 -20.07 17.22 -4.52
N THR A 343 -19.11 16.45 -4.05
CA THR A 343 -17.71 16.60 -4.45
C THR A 343 -16.93 15.31 -4.25
N THR A 344 -15.91 15.09 -5.08
CA THR A 344 -14.91 14.05 -4.91
C THR A 344 -13.86 14.53 -3.93
N THR A 345 -13.47 13.68 -2.99
CA THR A 345 -12.49 13.98 -1.95
C THR A 345 -11.07 13.68 -2.40
N GLY A 346 -10.09 14.21 -1.67
CA GLY A 346 -8.72 13.74 -1.66
C GLY A 346 -8.59 12.38 -0.95
N TYR A 347 -7.40 12.08 -0.43
CA TYR A 347 -7.20 10.85 0.32
C TYR A 347 -7.74 11.01 1.75
N ILE A 348 -8.82 10.30 2.07
CA ILE A 348 -9.44 10.24 3.39
C ILE A 348 -9.21 8.84 3.95
N TYR A 349 -8.57 8.75 5.12
CA TYR A 349 -8.44 7.51 5.87
C TYR A 349 -8.39 7.82 7.39
N PRO A 350 -9.19 7.13 8.22
CA PRO A 350 -10.32 6.26 7.83
C PRO A 350 -11.45 7.05 7.16
N CYS A 351 -12.42 6.36 6.54
CA CYS A 351 -13.56 6.95 5.84
C CYS A 351 -14.53 7.63 6.82
N PHE A 352 -14.11 8.74 7.44
CA PHE A 352 -14.82 9.48 8.46
C PHE A 352 -14.91 10.97 8.11
N PHE A 353 -16.06 11.58 8.42
CA PHE A 353 -16.28 13.02 8.32
C PHE A 353 -17.31 13.47 9.36
N SER A 354 -17.30 14.73 9.71
CA SER A 354 -18.27 15.37 10.57
C SER A 354 -19.25 16.20 9.75
N PHE A 355 -20.51 16.22 10.18
CA PHE A 355 -21.56 17.05 9.61
C PHE A 355 -22.36 17.74 10.70
N SER A 356 -22.44 19.07 10.66
CA SER A 356 -23.25 19.88 11.57
C SER A 356 -23.90 21.05 10.79
N GLY A 357 -25.19 21.24 10.98
CA GLY A 357 -25.98 22.19 10.20
C GLY A 357 -25.94 21.87 8.69
N ASN A 358 -25.28 22.69 7.90
CA ASN A 358 -25.05 22.49 6.48
C ASN A 358 -23.56 22.43 6.13
N THR A 359 -22.70 22.13 7.09
CA THR A 359 -21.24 22.12 6.95
C THR A 359 -20.68 20.72 7.13
N ILE A 360 -19.80 20.30 6.22
CA ILE A 360 -19.01 19.09 6.29
C ILE A 360 -17.58 19.46 6.67
N VAL A 361 -16.97 18.70 7.61
CA VAL A 361 -15.57 18.81 7.97
C VAL A 361 -14.91 17.45 7.89
N TRP A 362 -13.73 17.38 7.26
CA TRP A 362 -12.95 16.14 7.13
C TRP A 362 -11.45 16.42 7.07
N ALA A 363 -10.64 15.41 7.31
CA ALA A 363 -9.19 15.47 7.12
C ALA A 363 -8.75 14.75 5.84
N GLU A 364 -7.83 15.36 5.09
CA GLU A 364 -7.17 14.74 3.93
C GLU A 364 -5.67 14.64 4.19
N GLN A 365 -5.06 13.55 3.77
CA GLN A 365 -3.60 13.37 3.82
C GLN A 365 -2.95 13.96 2.57
N TYR A 366 -1.89 14.75 2.77
CA TYR A 366 -1.12 15.41 1.73
C TYR A 366 0.35 14.99 1.81
N PRO A 367 0.97 14.60 0.69
CA PRO A 367 2.40 14.31 0.66
C PRO A 367 3.22 15.59 0.86
N ASP A 368 4.41 15.46 1.40
CA ASP A 368 5.43 16.50 1.25
C ASP A 368 5.81 16.66 -0.23
N ILE A 369 6.23 17.86 -0.60
CA ILE A 369 6.59 18.19 -1.97
C ILE A 369 7.76 17.30 -2.47
N ARG A 370 8.71 16.99 -1.60
CA ARG A 370 9.96 16.30 -1.96
C ARG A 370 10.17 14.99 -1.21
N TRP A 371 9.82 14.92 0.07
CA TRP A 371 10.19 13.82 0.94
C TRP A 371 9.07 12.80 1.06
N ASP A 372 9.28 11.59 0.55
CA ASP A 372 8.25 10.55 0.49
C ASP A 372 7.83 10.03 1.88
N ASN A 373 8.76 10.09 2.87
CA ASN A 373 8.51 9.66 4.24
C ASN A 373 8.09 10.82 5.15
N ARG A 374 7.59 11.90 4.56
CA ARG A 374 6.99 13.02 5.27
C ARG A 374 5.65 13.35 4.65
N ASP A 375 4.62 13.31 5.46
CA ASP A 375 3.25 13.61 5.05
C ASP A 375 2.62 14.59 6.04
N TYR A 376 1.51 15.18 5.62
CA TYR A 376 0.73 16.14 6.40
C TYR A 376 -0.74 15.83 6.31
N SER A 377 -1.51 16.31 7.27
CA SER A 377 -2.95 16.41 7.17
C SER A 377 -3.40 17.86 6.90
N VAL A 378 -4.55 17.96 6.25
CA VAL A 378 -5.27 19.22 6.05
C VAL A 378 -6.72 18.99 6.44
N ILE A 379 -7.21 19.75 7.41
CA ILE A 379 -8.65 19.77 7.72
C ILE A 379 -9.33 20.67 6.71
N LYS A 380 -10.36 20.12 6.07
CA LYS A 380 -11.18 20.82 5.07
C LYS A 380 -12.59 21.07 5.60
N ARG A 381 -13.18 22.16 5.15
CA ARG A 381 -14.55 22.56 5.41
C ARG A 381 -15.28 22.76 4.08
N LEU A 382 -16.48 22.23 3.97
CA LEU A 382 -17.40 22.46 2.86
C LEU A 382 -18.73 22.98 3.39
N ASP A 383 -19.09 24.17 3.01
CA ASP A 383 -20.39 24.75 3.28
C ASP A 383 -21.32 24.44 2.10
N LEU A 384 -22.36 23.63 2.34
CA LEU A 384 -23.22 23.09 1.29
C LEU A 384 -24.00 24.14 0.49
N PRO A 385 -24.55 25.22 1.09
CA PRO A 385 -25.27 26.23 0.33
C PRO A 385 -24.43 26.90 -0.76
N ASP A 386 -23.17 27.18 -0.45
CA ASP A 386 -22.27 27.89 -1.35
C ASP A 386 -21.40 26.95 -2.18
N GLY A 387 -21.31 25.67 -1.79
CA GLY A 387 -20.43 24.68 -2.39
C GLY A 387 -18.93 25.01 -2.23
N LEU A 388 -18.60 25.95 -1.33
CA LEU A 388 -17.25 26.42 -1.11
C LEU A 388 -16.48 25.42 -0.26
N ILE A 389 -15.32 24.98 -0.76
CA ILE A 389 -14.37 24.14 -0.03
C ILE A 389 -13.19 25.01 0.39
N THR A 390 -12.89 25.05 1.69
CA THR A 390 -11.76 25.77 2.28
C THR A 390 -10.82 24.82 3.01
N ASP A 391 -9.53 25.12 2.97
CA ASP A 391 -8.52 24.45 3.77
C ASP A 391 -8.45 25.20 5.11
N VAL A 392 -8.95 24.59 6.19
CA VAL A 392 -8.97 25.19 7.53
C VAL A 392 -7.57 25.16 8.13
N THR A 393 -6.81 24.08 7.89
CA THR A 393 -5.43 23.92 8.37
C THR A 393 -4.48 23.66 7.21
N SER A 394 -3.18 23.80 7.47
CA SER A 394 -2.15 23.55 6.46
C SER A 394 -0.93 22.89 7.10
N ARG A 395 -0.44 21.80 6.53
CA ARG A 395 0.75 21.04 6.98
C ARG A 395 0.70 20.66 8.45
N THR A 396 -0.46 20.23 8.93
CA THR A 396 -0.67 19.73 10.30
C THR A 396 -0.54 18.22 10.39
N ARG A 397 -0.69 17.70 11.60
CA ARG A 397 -0.84 16.25 11.87
C ARG A 397 -2.17 15.98 12.58
N TYR A 398 -3.21 16.73 12.23
CA TYR A 398 -4.54 16.62 12.81
C TYR A 398 -5.38 15.57 12.08
N THR A 399 -6.05 14.72 12.85
CA THR A 399 -6.88 13.61 12.33
C THR A 399 -8.25 13.64 12.99
N ALA A 400 -9.22 12.94 12.40
CA ALA A 400 -10.57 12.71 12.91
C ALA A 400 -11.27 13.99 13.42
N PRO A 401 -11.42 15.06 12.61
CA PRO A 401 -12.07 16.29 13.05
C PRO A 401 -13.58 16.09 13.27
N ASP A 402 -14.15 16.68 14.35
CA ASP A 402 -15.59 16.80 14.57
C ASP A 402 -15.98 18.26 14.82
N LEU A 403 -17.05 18.71 14.16
CA LEU A 403 -17.56 20.09 14.21
C LEU A 403 -18.59 20.23 15.33
N SER A 404 -18.43 21.26 16.14
CA SER A 404 -19.39 21.57 17.20
C SER A 404 -20.80 21.82 16.66
N PRO A 405 -21.86 21.58 17.44
CA PRO A 405 -23.24 21.81 17.00
C PRO A 405 -23.54 23.25 16.56
N ASP A 406 -22.84 24.23 17.09
CA ASP A 406 -22.95 25.66 16.72
C ASP A 406 -22.11 26.02 15.48
N GLY A 407 -21.32 25.06 14.93
CA GLY A 407 -20.50 25.26 13.76
C GLY A 407 -19.22 26.08 13.93
N ARG A 408 -18.83 26.45 15.16
CA ARG A 408 -17.75 27.40 15.44
C ARG A 408 -16.42 26.75 15.78
N THR A 409 -16.44 25.56 16.38
CA THR A 409 -15.24 24.90 16.88
C THR A 409 -15.08 23.50 16.27
N ILE A 410 -13.91 23.21 15.77
CA ILE A 410 -13.50 21.86 15.38
C ILE A 410 -12.68 21.27 16.52
N VAL A 411 -13.02 20.05 16.96
CA VAL A 411 -12.15 19.23 17.76
C VAL A 411 -11.46 18.20 16.89
N ALA A 412 -10.18 17.92 17.09
CA ALA A 412 -9.42 16.93 16.35
C ALA A 412 -8.34 16.28 17.24
N VAL A 413 -7.76 15.19 16.77
CA VAL A 413 -6.60 14.56 17.40
C VAL A 413 -5.34 15.05 16.73
N SER A 414 -4.38 15.52 17.50
CA SER A 414 -3.01 15.83 17.07
C SER A 414 -2.06 14.72 17.50
N THR A 415 -1.10 14.36 16.64
CA THR A 415 -0.02 13.44 17.03
C THR A 415 1.30 13.99 16.55
N THR A 416 2.20 14.30 17.47
CA THR A 416 3.53 14.86 17.19
C THR A 416 4.48 13.79 16.65
N PRO A 417 5.66 14.15 16.09
CA PRO A 417 6.63 13.16 15.63
C PRO A 417 7.17 12.21 16.72
N ASP A 418 7.20 12.65 17.98
CA ASP A 418 7.53 11.83 19.16
C ASP A 418 6.33 11.03 19.71
N MET A 419 5.26 10.90 18.90
CA MET A 419 4.04 10.14 19.18
C MET A 419 3.22 10.63 20.39
N VAL A 420 3.43 11.84 20.85
CA VAL A 420 2.55 12.44 21.86
C VAL A 420 1.21 12.79 21.21
N CYS A 421 0.14 12.21 21.76
CA CYS A 421 -1.23 12.44 21.32
C CYS A 421 -1.88 13.57 22.13
N SER A 422 -2.60 14.48 21.48
CA SER A 422 -3.37 15.53 22.14
C SER A 422 -4.72 15.79 21.50
N LEU A 423 -5.64 16.36 22.27
CA LEU A 423 -6.96 16.82 21.82
C LEU A 423 -6.85 18.31 21.50
N VAL A 424 -6.98 18.67 20.22
CA VAL A 424 -6.88 20.05 19.76
C VAL A 424 -8.24 20.63 19.43
N PHE A 425 -8.50 21.86 19.86
CA PHE A 425 -9.69 22.65 19.53
C PHE A 425 -9.30 23.80 18.63
N LEU A 426 -9.97 23.93 17.50
CA LEU A 426 -9.65 24.89 16.45
C LEU A 426 -10.87 25.77 16.17
N ASP A 427 -10.66 27.05 15.86
CA ASP A 427 -11.67 27.85 15.19
C ASP A 427 -11.99 27.26 13.83
N SER A 428 -13.27 27.04 13.54
CA SER A 428 -13.70 26.29 12.36
C SER A 428 -13.51 27.02 11.02
N HIS A 429 -13.22 28.33 11.04
CA HIS A 429 -13.02 29.14 9.85
C HIS A 429 -11.55 29.49 9.63
N THR A 430 -10.86 29.88 10.71
CA THR A 430 -9.47 30.33 10.65
C THR A 430 -8.45 29.22 10.85
N GLY A 431 -8.83 28.13 11.51
CA GLY A 431 -7.92 27.05 11.92
C GLY A 431 -7.02 27.43 13.09
N GLU A 432 -7.27 28.58 13.75
CA GLU A 432 -6.53 29.01 14.94
C GLU A 432 -6.74 27.98 16.07
N VAL A 433 -5.64 27.63 16.74
CA VAL A 433 -5.66 26.73 17.89
C VAL A 433 -6.20 27.45 19.09
N LEU A 434 -7.38 27.08 19.54
CA LEU A 434 -8.04 27.64 20.73
C LEU A 434 -7.57 26.93 22.01
N MET A 435 -7.30 25.63 21.92
CA MET A 435 -6.81 24.81 23.03
C MET A 435 -6.08 23.60 22.48
N ASP A 436 -5.00 23.19 23.12
CA ASP A 436 -4.28 21.95 22.90
C ASP A 436 -4.09 21.24 24.25
N LEU A 437 -4.50 19.99 24.34
CA LEU A 437 -4.65 19.28 25.61
C LEU A 437 -4.12 17.85 25.50
N VAL A 438 -3.00 17.59 26.15
CA VAL A 438 -2.48 16.23 26.32
C VAL A 438 -3.37 15.47 27.31
N PRO A 439 -3.85 14.27 26.95
CA PRO A 439 -4.66 13.46 27.87
C PRO A 439 -3.83 12.96 29.05
N PRO A 440 -4.49 12.59 30.16
CA PRO A 440 -3.80 11.91 31.25
C PRO A 440 -3.24 10.55 30.79
N ASP A 441 -2.23 10.04 31.49
CA ASP A 441 -1.68 8.69 31.36
C ASP A 441 -1.15 8.32 29.95
N GLY A 442 -0.81 9.32 29.12
CA GLY A 442 -0.24 9.07 27.78
C GLY A 442 -1.18 8.30 26.82
N LEU A 443 -2.49 8.46 27.00
CA LEU A 443 -3.50 7.81 26.17
C LEU A 443 -3.40 8.21 24.70
N ILE A 444 -3.61 7.25 23.83
CA ILE A 444 -3.89 7.51 22.40
C ILE A 444 -5.38 7.82 22.27
N LEU A 445 -5.69 8.93 21.62
CA LEU A 445 -7.06 9.40 21.39
C LEU A 445 -7.52 9.02 19.99
N GLN A 446 -8.79 8.58 19.87
CA GLN A 446 -9.41 8.23 18.61
C GLN A 446 -10.82 8.83 18.50
N ARG A 447 -11.13 9.36 17.30
CA ARG A 447 -12.47 9.81 16.89
C ARG A 447 -13.22 10.65 17.94
N PRO A 448 -12.67 11.81 18.34
CA PRO A 448 -13.38 12.70 19.26
C PRO A 448 -14.70 13.17 18.63
N ALA A 449 -15.75 13.25 19.43
CA ALA A 449 -17.08 13.68 18.99
C ALA A 449 -17.73 14.63 20.00
N TRP A 450 -18.20 15.78 19.53
CA TRP A 450 -19.00 16.70 20.34
C TRP A 450 -20.32 16.06 20.78
N SER A 451 -20.71 16.29 22.02
CA SER A 451 -22.08 16.01 22.48
C SER A 451 -23.10 16.88 21.73
N SER A 452 -24.35 16.44 21.67
CA SER A 452 -25.41 17.18 20.96
C SER A 452 -25.69 18.58 21.51
N ASP A 453 -25.34 18.84 22.75
CA ASP A 453 -25.46 20.15 23.42
C ASP A 453 -24.18 21.01 23.31
N GLY A 454 -23.11 20.50 22.72
CA GLY A 454 -21.83 21.19 22.53
C GLY A 454 -21.03 21.43 23.82
N ARG A 455 -21.36 20.77 24.93
CA ARG A 455 -20.74 21.04 26.23
C ARG A 455 -19.56 20.14 26.55
N GLN A 456 -19.43 19.01 25.87
CA GLN A 456 -18.40 18.01 26.12
C GLN A 456 -18.01 17.25 24.86
N VAL A 457 -16.81 16.68 24.88
CA VAL A 457 -16.26 15.87 23.81
C VAL A 457 -16.02 14.47 24.33
N THR A 458 -16.60 13.46 23.64
CA THR A 458 -16.42 12.05 23.95
C THR A 458 -15.49 11.43 22.92
N MET A 459 -14.61 10.52 23.32
CA MET A 459 -13.66 9.87 22.43
C MET A 459 -13.37 8.44 22.89
N VAL A 460 -12.92 7.64 21.95
CA VAL A 460 -12.29 6.35 22.25
C VAL A 460 -10.85 6.62 22.70
N THR A 461 -10.43 5.94 23.75
CA THR A 461 -9.06 6.00 24.28
C THR A 461 -8.41 4.65 24.17
N LEU A 462 -7.10 4.61 24.00
CA LEU A 462 -6.33 3.40 23.86
C LEU A 462 -5.05 3.48 24.69
N ASN A 463 -4.76 2.41 25.45
CA ASN A 463 -3.51 2.20 26.16
C ASN A 463 -3.05 0.73 26.06
N GLN A 464 -2.22 0.26 26.98
CA GLN A 464 -1.74 -1.13 27.00
C GLN A 464 -2.82 -2.14 27.39
N GLN A 465 -3.85 -1.72 28.15
CA GLN A 465 -4.97 -2.55 28.57
C GLN A 465 -6.04 -2.68 27.49
N GLY A 466 -5.99 -1.88 26.45
CA GLY A 466 -6.91 -1.87 25.32
C GLY A 466 -7.67 -0.56 25.16
N GLU A 467 -8.90 -0.62 24.68
CA GLU A 467 -9.75 0.55 24.40
C GLU A 467 -10.78 0.80 25.48
N GLY A 468 -11.03 2.10 25.70
CA GLY A 468 -12.06 2.61 26.60
C GLY A 468 -12.77 3.82 26.03
N ILE A 469 -13.67 4.42 26.81
CA ILE A 469 -14.38 5.65 26.43
C ILE A 469 -14.18 6.69 27.51
N ARG A 470 -13.65 7.86 27.13
CA ARG A 470 -13.56 9.01 28.03
C ARG A 470 -14.26 10.23 27.45
N THR A 471 -14.70 11.09 28.35
CA THR A 471 -15.32 12.37 28.01
C THR A 471 -14.53 13.51 28.63
N TYR A 472 -14.25 14.53 27.84
CA TYR A 472 -13.65 15.80 28.30
C TYR A 472 -14.68 16.90 28.29
N ARG A 473 -14.79 17.62 29.41
CA ARG A 473 -15.64 18.82 29.55
C ARG A 473 -14.75 20.06 29.60
N PRO A 474 -14.77 20.93 28.55
CA PRO A 474 -13.93 22.14 28.51
C PRO A 474 -14.22 23.09 29.68
N THR A 475 -15.51 23.25 30.04
CA THR A 475 -15.90 24.00 31.24
C THR A 475 -15.54 23.18 32.49
N GLY A 476 -14.57 23.68 33.25
CA GLY A 476 -14.05 22.99 34.44
C GLY A 476 -12.88 22.04 34.16
N LYS A 477 -12.45 21.91 32.92
CA LYS A 477 -11.28 21.09 32.47
C LYS A 477 -11.27 19.68 33.07
N LYS A 478 -12.42 18.99 33.01
CA LYS A 478 -12.61 17.70 33.68
C LYS A 478 -12.65 16.55 32.69
N TRP A 479 -11.83 15.51 32.94
CA TRP A 479 -11.93 14.20 32.32
C TRP A 479 -12.86 13.30 33.13
N THR A 480 -13.63 12.48 32.44
CA THR A 480 -14.52 11.46 33.04
C THR A 480 -14.35 10.16 32.28
N VAL A 481 -14.14 9.07 33.00
CA VAL A 481 -14.13 7.72 32.45
C VAL A 481 -15.59 7.28 32.33
N ASN A 482 -16.00 6.92 31.12
CA ASN A 482 -17.35 6.38 30.82
C ASN A 482 -17.32 4.87 30.69
N LEU A 483 -16.23 4.32 30.14
CA LEU A 483 -15.95 2.90 30.02
C LEU A 483 -14.44 2.71 30.18
N GLU A 484 -14.04 1.82 31.09
CA GLU A 484 -12.65 1.49 31.34
C GLU A 484 -12.02 0.77 30.13
N GLU A 485 -10.72 0.91 29.96
CA GLU A 485 -9.98 0.28 28.88
C GLU A 485 -10.01 -1.24 29.01
N SER A 486 -10.31 -1.91 27.90
CA SER A 486 -10.43 -3.37 27.81
C SER A 486 -10.06 -3.86 26.40
N HIS A 487 -9.96 -5.17 26.21
CA HIS A 487 -9.72 -5.77 24.89
C HIS A 487 -10.95 -5.80 23.97
N THR A 488 -11.97 -4.99 24.27
CA THR A 488 -13.13 -4.81 23.40
C THR A 488 -12.82 -3.79 22.32
N ASP A 489 -13.04 -4.14 21.05
CA ASP A 489 -12.89 -3.24 19.91
C ASP A 489 -14.00 -2.18 19.90
N ILE A 490 -13.66 -0.90 20.13
CA ILE A 490 -14.58 0.23 20.20
C ILE A 490 -14.27 1.22 19.08
N VAL A 491 -15.17 1.32 18.11
CA VAL A 491 -14.94 2.08 16.89
C VAL A 491 -15.27 3.57 17.02
N GLN A 492 -16.33 3.91 17.75
CA GLN A 492 -16.88 5.26 17.84
C GLN A 492 -17.70 5.45 19.11
N ALA A 493 -17.67 6.65 19.71
CA ALA A 493 -18.51 7.00 20.86
C ALA A 493 -19.05 8.44 20.70
N LYS A 494 -20.32 8.67 21.13
CA LYS A 494 -20.96 9.99 21.06
C LYS A 494 -22.05 10.11 22.14
N ILE A 495 -22.10 11.26 22.82
CA ILE A 495 -23.19 11.57 23.76
C ILE A 495 -24.29 12.37 23.05
N HIS A 496 -25.52 11.90 23.18
CA HIS A 496 -26.75 12.55 22.71
C HIS A 496 -27.82 12.54 23.81
N ASN A 497 -28.28 13.72 24.20
CA ASN A 497 -29.31 13.90 25.29
C ASN A 497 -28.94 13.06 26.53
N ASP A 498 -27.77 13.27 27.11
CA ASP A 498 -27.26 12.56 28.30
C ASP A 498 -27.14 11.04 28.19
N THR A 499 -27.32 10.50 27.00
CA THR A 499 -27.12 9.08 26.71
C THR A 499 -25.83 8.90 25.90
N LEU A 500 -24.93 8.06 26.36
CA LEU A 500 -23.74 7.64 25.63
C LEU A 500 -24.15 6.53 24.65
N PHE A 501 -23.92 6.77 23.35
CA PHE A 501 -23.99 5.77 22.30
C PHE A 501 -22.57 5.41 21.86
N PHE A 502 -22.29 4.15 21.64
CA PHE A 502 -21.00 3.71 21.13
C PHE A 502 -21.13 2.49 20.23
N LEU A 503 -20.22 2.41 19.25
CA LEU A 503 -20.09 1.29 18.33
C LEU A 503 -18.96 0.40 18.80
N ALA A 504 -19.26 -0.85 19.11
CA ALA A 504 -18.27 -1.79 19.62
C ALA A 504 -18.55 -3.21 19.12
N GLN A 505 -17.49 -4.04 19.16
CA GLN A 505 -17.60 -5.47 18.91
C GLN A 505 -18.07 -6.18 20.18
N GLY A 506 -19.39 -6.40 20.27
CA GLY A 506 -19.97 -7.34 21.23
C GLY A 506 -20.52 -8.55 20.48
N ASP A 507 -20.76 -9.67 21.11
CA ASP A 507 -21.36 -10.88 20.49
C ASP A 507 -20.70 -11.31 19.15
N GLY A 508 -19.43 -10.91 18.91
CA GLY A 508 -18.69 -11.22 17.68
C GLY A 508 -19.06 -10.39 16.45
N SER A 509 -19.95 -9.38 16.55
CA SER A 509 -20.23 -8.41 15.48
C SER A 509 -20.27 -6.97 16.01
N ASP A 510 -19.95 -6.01 15.12
CA ASP A 510 -19.94 -4.59 15.47
C ASP A 510 -21.39 -4.09 15.54
N ASN A 511 -21.86 -3.73 16.73
CA ASN A 511 -23.20 -3.21 16.99
C ASN A 511 -23.13 -1.91 17.78
N ILE A 512 -24.25 -1.15 17.77
CA ILE A 512 -24.38 0.06 18.53
C ILE A 512 -25.01 -0.26 19.88
N TYR A 513 -24.36 0.25 20.92
CA TYR A 513 -24.76 0.12 22.32
C TYR A 513 -25.06 1.49 22.88
N ARG A 514 -25.78 1.54 24.02
CA ARG A 514 -26.04 2.78 24.76
C ARG A 514 -25.94 2.58 26.27
N ILE A 515 -25.62 3.68 26.96
CA ILE A 515 -25.70 3.81 28.41
C ILE A 515 -26.50 5.07 28.71
N ALA A 516 -27.67 4.94 29.33
CA ALA A 516 -28.49 6.06 29.74
C ALA A 516 -28.20 6.40 31.21
N GLY A 517 -27.62 7.57 31.47
CA GLY A 517 -27.19 7.96 32.82
C GLY A 517 -26.23 6.98 33.46
N SER A 518 -26.61 6.39 34.60
CA SER A 518 -25.88 5.31 35.29
C SER A 518 -26.49 3.91 35.06
N GLY A 519 -27.30 3.78 34.01
CA GLY A 519 -27.98 2.52 33.67
C GLY A 519 -27.01 1.47 33.09
N PRO A 520 -27.49 0.25 32.83
CA PRO A 520 -26.72 -0.81 32.23
C PRO A 520 -26.40 -0.49 30.75
N VAL A 521 -25.40 -1.21 30.19
CA VAL A 521 -25.16 -1.24 28.76
C VAL A 521 -26.29 -1.98 28.07
N GLU A 522 -26.89 -1.37 27.04
CA GLU A 522 -27.95 -1.96 26.25
C GLU A 522 -27.57 -2.00 24.77
N ARG A 523 -27.82 -3.12 24.08
CA ARG A 523 -27.61 -3.25 22.64
C ARG A 523 -28.80 -2.65 21.89
N VAL A 524 -28.52 -1.67 20.99
CA VAL A 524 -29.55 -0.94 20.21
C VAL A 524 -29.79 -1.60 18.86
N THR A 525 -28.75 -2.06 18.21
CA THR A 525 -28.81 -2.65 16.86
C THR A 525 -28.50 -4.15 16.86
N GLY A 526 -28.93 -4.84 15.80
CA GLY A 526 -28.66 -6.26 15.58
C GLY A 526 -28.10 -6.51 14.19
N SER A 527 -27.03 -5.81 13.79
CA SER A 527 -26.38 -6.02 12.49
C SER A 527 -25.80 -7.42 12.37
N ARG A 528 -26.03 -8.04 11.21
CA ARG A 528 -25.54 -9.40 10.93
C ARG A 528 -24.04 -9.45 10.70
N PHE A 529 -23.49 -8.47 10.00
CA PHE A 529 -22.07 -8.45 9.59
C PHE A 529 -21.29 -7.29 10.17
N GLY A 530 -21.95 -6.45 10.97
CA GLY A 530 -21.36 -5.33 11.65
C GLY A 530 -21.58 -3.98 10.97
N ILE A 531 -21.44 -2.94 11.76
CA ILE A 531 -21.62 -1.53 11.43
C ILE A 531 -20.24 -0.87 11.33
N SER A 532 -20.10 0.20 10.50
CA SER A 532 -18.82 0.94 10.40
C SER A 532 -18.86 2.34 10.98
N GLY A 533 -20.04 2.90 11.26
CA GLY A 533 -20.20 4.24 11.80
C GLY A 533 -21.67 4.62 11.91
N PHE A 534 -21.96 5.57 12.78
CA PHE A 534 -23.32 6.00 13.06
C PHE A 534 -23.43 7.51 13.34
N SER A 535 -24.65 8.03 13.24
CA SER A 535 -25.04 9.34 13.76
C SER A 535 -26.39 9.26 14.47
N VAL A 536 -26.61 10.16 15.46
CA VAL A 536 -27.86 10.24 16.21
C VAL A 536 -28.47 11.62 16.01
N ARG A 537 -29.77 11.67 15.70
CA ARG A 537 -30.53 12.90 15.60
C ARG A 537 -31.94 12.72 16.17
N GLY A 538 -32.28 13.45 17.24
CA GLY A 538 -33.55 13.26 17.92
C GLY A 538 -33.70 11.83 18.42
N SER A 539 -34.74 11.15 17.96
CA SER A 539 -35.01 9.72 18.29
C SER A 539 -34.55 8.75 17.20
N GLU A 540 -33.84 9.24 16.15
CA GLU A 540 -33.36 8.42 15.05
C GLU A 540 -31.86 8.17 15.16
N LEU A 541 -31.46 6.91 14.94
CA LEU A 541 -30.11 6.44 14.79
C LEU A 541 -29.93 6.03 13.33
N LEU A 542 -28.99 6.69 12.59
CA LEU A 542 -28.55 6.29 11.26
C LEU A 542 -27.20 5.62 11.33
N PHE A 543 -26.98 4.58 10.54
CA PHE A 543 -25.71 3.84 10.53
C PHE A 543 -25.43 3.18 9.18
N SER A 544 -24.19 2.76 9.02
CA SER A 544 -23.70 2.03 7.84
C SER A 544 -23.67 0.54 8.16
N ASP A 545 -24.64 -0.21 7.65
CA ASP A 545 -24.78 -1.66 7.87
C ASP A 545 -24.07 -2.45 6.76
N TYR A 546 -23.27 -3.46 7.10
CA TYR A 546 -22.48 -4.20 6.11
C TYR A 546 -23.28 -5.29 5.42
N THR A 547 -23.13 -5.38 4.09
CA THR A 547 -23.68 -6.45 3.26
C THR A 547 -22.60 -7.02 2.34
N ALA A 548 -22.88 -8.13 1.67
CA ALA A 548 -21.94 -8.71 0.68
C ALA A 548 -21.64 -7.78 -0.52
N ASP A 549 -22.45 -6.72 -0.72
CA ASP A 549 -22.33 -5.76 -1.81
C ASP A 549 -21.86 -4.36 -1.33
N GLY A 550 -21.42 -4.26 -0.07
CA GLY A 550 -20.92 -3.05 0.56
C GLY A 550 -21.80 -2.55 1.71
N PHE A 551 -21.43 -1.40 2.28
CA PHE A 551 -22.20 -0.75 3.34
C PHE A 551 -23.42 -0.04 2.79
N VAL A 552 -24.60 -0.36 3.35
CA VAL A 552 -25.87 0.33 3.07
C VAL A 552 -26.22 1.22 4.24
N ILE A 553 -26.95 2.32 3.97
CA ILE A 553 -27.49 3.17 5.03
C ILE A 553 -28.73 2.51 5.61
N ALA A 554 -28.77 2.38 6.92
CA ALA A 554 -29.91 1.85 7.67
C ALA A 554 -30.28 2.79 8.82
N SER A 555 -31.47 2.60 9.40
CA SER A 555 -31.93 3.37 10.58
C SER A 555 -32.63 2.51 11.60
N GLU A 556 -32.54 2.96 12.86
CA GLU A 556 -33.26 2.36 14.01
C GLU A 556 -33.68 3.49 14.96
N LYS A 557 -34.63 3.21 15.86
CA LYS A 557 -34.96 4.13 16.95
C LYS A 557 -33.83 4.13 17.99
N SER A 558 -33.41 5.30 18.45
CA SER A 558 -32.38 5.43 19.48
C SER A 558 -32.79 4.80 20.83
N SER A 559 -34.11 4.57 21.04
CA SER A 559 -34.69 3.88 22.21
C SER A 559 -34.89 2.37 22.02
N ALA A 560 -34.55 1.81 20.82
CA ALA A 560 -34.72 0.38 20.57
C ALA A 560 -33.75 -0.45 21.42
N THR A 561 -34.17 -1.68 21.72
CA THR A 561 -33.32 -2.73 22.32
C THR A 561 -33.33 -3.94 21.39
N ALA A 562 -32.20 -4.52 21.12
CA ALA A 562 -32.02 -5.62 20.16
C ALA A 562 -31.54 -6.93 20.83
N GLY A 563 -31.65 -7.04 22.16
CA GLY A 563 -31.24 -8.26 22.85
C GLY A 563 -30.42 -8.03 24.13
N PRO A 564 -29.80 -9.07 24.67
CA PRO A 564 -29.09 -9.01 25.94
C PRO A 564 -27.91 -8.02 25.92
N ALA A 565 -27.51 -7.67 27.14
CA ALA A 565 -26.42 -6.73 27.37
C ALA A 565 -25.09 -7.19 26.73
N PHE A 566 -24.20 -6.24 26.63
CA PHE A 566 -22.83 -6.42 26.23
C PHE A 566 -22.19 -7.67 26.84
N MET A 567 -21.89 -8.65 26.03
CA MET A 567 -21.13 -9.83 26.41
C MET A 567 -19.77 -9.81 25.70
N THR A 568 -18.70 -9.88 26.43
CA THR A 568 -17.34 -10.04 25.91
C THR A 568 -17.15 -11.47 25.39
N GLY A 569 -17.67 -11.78 24.20
CA GLY A 569 -17.58 -13.11 23.60
C GLY A 569 -17.21 -13.05 22.12
N HIS A 570 -16.30 -13.94 21.70
CA HIS A 570 -15.88 -14.09 20.30
C HIS A 570 -16.61 -15.22 19.57
N GLU A 571 -17.86 -15.55 19.95
CA GLU A 571 -18.55 -16.77 19.51
C GLU A 571 -18.73 -16.92 17.99
N ILE A 572 -18.77 -15.79 17.24
CA ILE A 572 -18.91 -15.83 15.76
C ILE A 572 -17.55 -15.92 15.07
N LEU A 573 -16.50 -15.49 15.74
CA LEU A 573 -15.17 -15.49 15.16
C LEU A 573 -14.57 -16.91 15.18
N PRO A 574 -13.78 -17.30 14.15
CA PRO A 574 -13.12 -18.58 14.16
C PRO A 574 -12.22 -18.70 15.41
N PRO A 575 -12.25 -19.82 16.14
CA PRO A 575 -11.32 -20.04 17.22
C PRO A 575 -9.88 -19.97 16.69
N VAL A 576 -8.99 -19.35 17.48
CA VAL A 576 -7.59 -19.22 17.10
C VAL A 576 -6.87 -20.53 17.40
N ALA A 577 -6.19 -21.09 16.41
CA ALA A 577 -5.37 -22.28 16.59
C ALA A 577 -4.22 -21.98 17.57
N PRO A 578 -3.86 -22.91 18.48
CA PRO A 578 -2.74 -22.72 19.41
C PRO A 578 -1.40 -22.59 18.68
N MET A 579 -0.43 -21.94 19.32
CA MET A 579 0.94 -21.90 18.82
C MET A 579 1.58 -23.28 18.88
N PRO A 580 2.51 -23.63 17.98
CA PRO A 580 3.28 -24.86 18.05
C PRO A 580 3.99 -24.99 19.43
N GLY A 581 3.78 -26.14 20.10
CA GLY A 581 4.33 -26.41 21.41
C GLY A 581 3.47 -25.96 22.61
N GLU A 582 2.40 -25.23 22.40
CA GLU A 582 1.40 -24.94 23.42
C GLU A 582 0.44 -26.13 23.55
N ALA A 583 0.18 -26.58 24.80
CA ALA A 583 -0.88 -27.56 25.02
C ALA A 583 -2.23 -26.92 24.67
N PRO A 584 -3.14 -27.65 23.99
CA PRO A 584 -4.47 -27.11 23.72
C PRO A 584 -5.12 -26.70 25.04
N GLU A 585 -5.63 -25.46 25.10
CA GLU A 585 -6.41 -24.96 26.21
C GLU A 585 -7.52 -25.97 26.47
N LYS A 586 -7.53 -26.58 27.68
CA LYS A 586 -8.62 -27.49 28.05
C LYS A 586 -9.87 -26.63 28.13
N GLU A 587 -10.80 -26.86 27.21
CA GLU A 587 -12.17 -26.30 27.35
C GLU A 587 -12.63 -26.54 28.80
N PRO A 588 -13.17 -25.52 29.47
CA PRO A 588 -13.78 -25.74 30.77
C PRO A 588 -14.87 -26.83 30.57
N PRO A 589 -14.92 -27.83 31.44
CA PRO A 589 -15.83 -28.97 31.26
C PRO A 589 -17.25 -28.42 31.09
N GLN A 590 -17.86 -28.67 29.93
CA GLN A 590 -19.28 -28.40 29.73
C GLN A 590 -20.07 -29.01 30.89
N GLN A 591 -20.73 -28.18 31.64
CA GLN A 591 -21.70 -28.65 32.66
C GLN A 591 -22.80 -29.42 31.93
N VAL A 592 -22.66 -30.72 31.88
CA VAL A 592 -23.72 -31.62 31.42
C VAL A 592 -24.87 -31.47 32.37
N ALA A 593 -26.01 -31.00 31.88
CA ALA A 593 -27.25 -30.92 32.65
C ALA A 593 -27.56 -32.31 33.26
N PRO A 594 -27.96 -32.38 34.55
CA PRO A 594 -28.18 -33.65 35.20
C PRO A 594 -29.37 -34.37 34.58
N ILE A 595 -29.15 -35.61 34.20
CA ILE A 595 -30.22 -36.55 33.81
C ILE A 595 -31.07 -36.86 35.10
N PRO A 596 -32.41 -36.77 35.10
CA PRO A 596 -33.21 -37.05 36.26
C PRO A 596 -33.24 -38.54 36.54
N GLY A 597 -32.76 -38.92 37.69
CA GLY A 597 -33.07 -40.21 38.32
C GLY A 597 -31.88 -41.14 38.49
N THR A 598 -31.03 -40.90 39.49
CA THR A 598 -30.33 -41.89 40.31
C THR A 598 -29.65 -41.15 41.47
N GLU A 599 -30.01 -41.45 42.68
CA GLU A 599 -29.33 -41.00 43.91
C GLU A 599 -27.99 -41.68 44.05
N PRO A 600 -26.90 -40.97 44.42
CA PRO A 600 -25.67 -41.62 44.84
C PRO A 600 -25.54 -41.67 46.36
N GLU A 601 -25.14 -42.83 46.83
CA GLU A 601 -24.70 -43.11 48.21
C GLU A 601 -23.55 -42.19 48.64
N LYS A 602 -23.66 -41.77 49.94
CA LYS A 602 -22.63 -40.93 50.58
C LYS A 602 -21.49 -41.83 51.15
N GLU A 603 -20.26 -41.58 50.77
CA GLU A 603 -19.09 -41.93 51.55
C GLU A 603 -18.47 -40.68 52.20
N PRO A 604 -17.92 -40.75 53.44
CA PRO A 604 -17.52 -39.58 54.20
C PRO A 604 -16.09 -39.15 53.93
N LEU A 605 -15.92 -37.79 53.88
CA LEU A 605 -14.63 -37.09 53.75
C LEU A 605 -13.88 -37.10 55.09
N PRO A 606 -12.51 -37.14 55.13
CA PRO A 606 -11.74 -37.00 56.33
C PRO A 606 -11.55 -35.54 56.78
N GLU A 607 -11.67 -35.32 58.08
CA GLU A 607 -11.47 -34.07 58.80
C GLU A 607 -10.05 -33.51 58.63
N VAL A 608 -9.93 -32.21 58.39
CA VAL A 608 -8.67 -31.45 58.52
C VAL A 608 -8.84 -30.47 59.64
N THR A 609 -8.04 -30.62 60.69
CA THR A 609 -7.93 -29.76 61.87
C THR A 609 -7.28 -28.40 61.57
N PRO A 610 -7.73 -27.29 62.20
CA PRO A 610 -7.14 -25.97 62.04
C PRO A 610 -6.03 -25.74 63.05
N ASN A 611 -4.97 -25.03 62.64
CA ASN A 611 -3.93 -24.54 63.52
C ASN A 611 -4.10 -23.03 63.77
N PRO A 612 -4.03 -22.57 65.00
CA PRO A 612 -4.31 -21.17 65.37
C PRO A 612 -3.00 -20.37 65.58
N GLY A 613 -3.03 -19.08 65.27
CA GLY A 613 -2.19 -18.12 65.93
C GLY A 613 -1.49 -17.13 65.05
N GLY A 614 -1.82 -15.86 65.25
CA GLY A 614 -1.07 -14.70 64.75
C GLY A 614 -1.87 -13.39 64.84
N ALA A 615 -1.52 -12.57 65.81
CA ALA A 615 -2.19 -11.35 66.24
C ALA A 615 -1.99 -10.13 65.27
N PRO A 616 -2.73 -9.04 65.46
CA PRO A 616 -2.87 -7.97 64.47
C PRO A 616 -1.76 -6.92 64.54
N ALA A 617 -1.36 -6.37 63.42
CA ALA A 617 -0.44 -5.24 63.34
C ALA A 617 -1.14 -3.97 62.85
N GLU A 618 -0.80 -2.90 63.47
CA GLU A 618 -1.34 -1.57 63.48
C GLU A 618 -1.24 -0.83 62.12
N ASN A 619 -2.24 0.04 61.91
CA ASN A 619 -2.25 1.11 60.88
C ASN A 619 -1.09 2.10 61.06
N ILE A 620 -0.26 2.27 60.02
CA ILE A 620 0.53 3.45 59.81
C ILE A 620 0.31 3.89 58.33
N LEU A 621 -0.25 5.11 58.19
CA LEU A 621 -0.34 5.83 56.92
C LEU A 621 1.06 6.35 56.54
N PRO A 622 1.51 6.23 55.30
CA PRO A 622 2.62 7.06 54.81
C PRO A 622 2.12 8.17 53.90
N ASP A 623 2.83 9.24 54.03
CA ASP A 623 2.73 10.54 53.43
C ASP A 623 2.90 10.53 51.91
N VAL A 624 2.10 11.39 51.22
CA VAL A 624 2.05 11.54 49.77
C VAL A 624 3.12 12.52 49.32
N THR A 625 4.20 12.04 48.69
CA THR A 625 4.98 12.81 47.69
C THR A 625 5.94 11.90 46.91
N SER A 626 5.53 11.33 45.79
CA SER A 626 6.35 10.96 44.60
C SER A 626 5.45 10.36 43.53
N PRO A 627 5.65 10.62 42.25
CA PRO A 627 4.83 10.05 41.21
C PRO A 627 5.10 8.53 41.09
N PRO A 628 4.09 7.71 40.76
CA PRO A 628 4.24 6.27 40.69
C PRO A 628 5.09 5.86 39.47
N ALA A 629 6.24 5.27 39.76
CA ALA A 629 6.91 4.41 38.81
C ALA A 629 6.17 3.04 38.87
N ASP A 630 5.38 2.75 37.88
CA ASP A 630 4.77 1.44 37.73
C ASP A 630 5.63 0.58 36.82
N ASP A 631 6.55 -0.16 37.39
CA ASP A 631 7.32 -1.21 36.75
C ASP A 631 7.50 -2.39 37.71
N SER A 632 6.43 -3.15 37.92
CA SER A 632 6.51 -4.49 38.55
C SER A 632 6.35 -5.60 37.51
N VAL A 633 7.27 -5.68 36.57
CA VAL A 633 7.60 -6.92 35.83
C VAL A 633 8.99 -7.32 36.24
N SER A 634 9.15 -8.55 36.70
CA SER A 634 10.37 -9.12 37.22
C SER A 634 11.60 -8.83 36.36
N ASP A 635 12.60 -8.20 36.95
CA ASP A 635 13.87 -7.72 36.38
C ASP A 635 14.86 -8.86 35.94
N ALA A 636 14.36 -10.07 35.70
CA ALA A 636 15.25 -11.24 35.63
C ALA A 636 15.73 -11.63 34.22
N THR A 637 15.21 -11.00 33.11
CA THR A 637 15.59 -11.39 31.73
C THR A 637 15.47 -10.28 30.67
N MET A 638 15.69 -9.03 31.02
CA MET A 638 15.70 -7.99 29.99
C MET A 638 16.91 -8.16 29.06
N PRO A 639 16.76 -8.23 27.73
CA PRO A 639 17.88 -8.19 26.81
C PRO A 639 18.65 -6.87 26.98
N LEU A 640 19.98 -6.95 26.93
CA LEU A 640 20.86 -5.79 27.10
C LEU A 640 20.61 -4.79 25.97
N ILE A 641 19.81 -3.77 26.21
CA ILE A 641 19.59 -2.67 25.28
C ILE A 641 20.73 -1.67 25.46
N ALA A 642 21.56 -1.49 24.42
CA ALA A 642 22.66 -0.54 24.48
C ALA A 642 22.14 0.91 24.49
N GLU A 643 22.88 1.80 25.14
CA GLU A 643 22.56 3.23 25.12
C GLU A 643 22.55 3.80 23.68
N PRO A 644 21.72 4.82 23.41
CA PRO A 644 21.64 5.47 22.12
C PRO A 644 22.97 6.07 21.70
N GLY A 645 23.36 5.82 20.48
CA GLY A 645 24.55 6.42 19.88
C GLY A 645 24.21 7.12 18.55
N PRO A 646 25.08 8.00 18.06
CA PRO A 646 24.83 8.67 16.78
C PRO A 646 24.90 7.67 15.60
N TYR A 647 23.94 7.77 14.68
CA TYR A 647 24.05 7.08 13.40
C TYR A 647 24.81 7.97 12.39
N ARG A 648 26.04 7.61 12.10
CA ARG A 648 26.90 8.37 11.19
C ARG A 648 26.56 8.03 9.72
N LYS A 649 25.82 8.90 9.02
CA LYS A 649 25.40 8.72 7.62
C LYS A 649 26.58 8.39 6.69
N ILE A 650 27.72 9.10 6.82
CA ILE A 650 28.91 8.89 5.97
C ILE A 650 29.56 7.52 6.18
N ALA A 651 29.65 7.05 7.42
CA ALA A 651 30.22 5.74 7.72
C ALA A 651 29.35 4.57 7.23
N ASN A 652 28.06 4.81 6.97
CA ASN A 652 27.09 3.83 6.49
C ASN A 652 26.62 4.15 5.07
N LEU A 653 27.45 4.83 4.26
CA LEU A 653 27.07 5.27 2.92
C LEU A 653 26.94 4.11 1.94
N PHE A 654 27.84 3.13 2.02
CA PHE A 654 27.82 1.92 1.19
C PHE A 654 27.38 0.71 2.01
N ASN A 655 26.51 -0.09 1.43
CA ASN A 655 26.05 -1.35 1.96
C ASN A 655 25.89 -2.35 0.80
N PRO A 656 26.98 -3.00 0.34
CA PRO A 656 26.91 -4.04 -0.67
C PRO A 656 26.02 -5.20 -0.17
N HIS A 657 24.98 -5.54 -0.91
CA HIS A 657 24.00 -6.54 -0.49
C HIS A 657 23.76 -7.66 -1.49
N SER A 658 23.99 -7.38 -2.79
CA SER A 658 23.68 -8.33 -3.85
C SER A 658 24.66 -8.21 -5.01
N TRP A 659 24.86 -9.33 -5.71
CA TRP A 659 25.64 -9.40 -6.92
C TRP A 659 25.04 -10.41 -7.90
N LEU A 660 25.22 -10.15 -9.18
CA LEU A 660 24.71 -11.00 -10.25
C LEU A 660 25.90 -11.52 -11.08
N PRO A 661 25.96 -12.82 -11.41
CA PRO A 661 27.04 -13.41 -12.21
C PRO A 661 26.85 -13.11 -13.72
N PHE A 662 26.30 -11.95 -14.05
CA PHE A 662 26.11 -11.41 -15.37
C PHE A 662 25.98 -9.89 -15.28
N TYR A 663 26.25 -9.20 -16.36
CA TYR A 663 25.97 -7.78 -16.42
C TYR A 663 24.49 -7.56 -16.79
N ALA A 664 23.85 -6.68 -16.06
CA ALA A 664 22.51 -6.25 -16.31
C ALA A 664 22.36 -4.76 -15.95
N ASP A 665 22.05 -3.96 -16.95
CA ASP A 665 21.57 -2.61 -16.74
C ASP A 665 20.10 -2.69 -16.29
N LEU A 666 19.82 -2.21 -15.08
CA LEU A 666 18.49 -2.35 -14.48
C LEU A 666 17.44 -1.47 -15.16
N ASP A 667 17.82 -0.39 -15.80
CA ASP A 667 16.91 0.50 -16.52
C ASP A 667 16.68 0.05 -17.96
N GLU A 668 17.71 -0.43 -18.65
CA GLU A 668 17.56 -1.00 -19.99
C GLU A 668 16.76 -2.32 -19.98
N ILE A 669 16.98 -3.16 -18.99
CA ILE A 669 16.23 -4.42 -18.81
C ILE A 669 14.70 -4.21 -18.78
N ARG A 670 14.21 -3.06 -18.29
CA ARG A 670 12.78 -2.73 -18.27
C ARG A 670 12.20 -2.61 -19.68
N THR A 671 13.00 -2.16 -20.63
CA THR A 671 12.58 -1.90 -22.01
C THR A 671 12.99 -3.02 -22.97
N ASP A 672 14.16 -3.59 -22.79
CA ASP A 672 14.68 -4.71 -23.61
C ASP A 672 15.34 -5.81 -22.76
N PRO A 673 14.71 -6.96 -22.70
CA PRO A 673 15.28 -8.14 -22.01
C PRO A 673 16.55 -8.72 -22.62
N ALA A 674 16.86 -8.43 -23.85
CA ALA A 674 18.06 -8.95 -24.52
C ALA A 674 19.37 -8.26 -24.05
N THR A 675 19.28 -7.29 -23.14
CA THR A 675 20.43 -6.53 -22.62
C THR A 675 21.22 -7.25 -21.53
N ILE A 676 20.82 -8.47 -21.11
CA ILE A 676 21.65 -9.32 -20.22
C ILE A 676 22.87 -9.82 -20.99
N ARG A 677 24.06 -9.52 -20.47
CA ARG A 677 25.34 -9.87 -21.09
C ARG A 677 26.22 -10.65 -20.12
N PRO A 678 27.16 -11.46 -20.60
CA PRO A 678 28.19 -12.08 -19.75
C PRO A 678 28.90 -11.02 -18.92
N GLY A 679 29.12 -11.27 -17.64
CA GLY A 679 29.76 -10.27 -16.78
C GLY A 679 29.45 -10.45 -15.30
N LEU A 680 29.49 -9.34 -14.56
CA LEU A 680 29.20 -9.25 -13.14
C LEU A 680 28.51 -7.91 -12.82
N THR A 681 27.55 -7.90 -11.91
CA THR A 681 26.98 -6.67 -11.35
C THR A 681 26.98 -6.74 -9.82
N LEU A 682 27.56 -5.75 -9.15
CA LEU A 682 27.54 -5.55 -7.71
C LEU A 682 26.58 -4.40 -7.39
N MET A 683 25.72 -4.59 -6.39
CA MET A 683 24.70 -3.64 -5.97
C MET A 683 24.88 -3.24 -4.52
N SER A 684 24.71 -1.96 -4.23
CA SER A 684 24.75 -1.38 -2.89
C SER A 684 23.64 -0.37 -2.72
N GLN A 685 22.94 -0.44 -1.58
CA GLN A 685 21.97 0.57 -1.17
C GLN A 685 22.10 0.76 0.34
N ASN A 686 22.31 2.00 0.78
CA ASN A 686 22.45 2.27 2.21
C ASN A 686 21.11 2.13 2.96
N HIS A 687 21.15 2.04 4.29
CA HIS A 687 19.95 1.77 5.10
C HIS A 687 18.87 2.87 4.99
N LEU A 688 19.27 4.14 4.81
CA LEU A 688 18.34 5.26 4.65
C LEU A 688 17.89 5.48 3.19
N SER A 689 18.25 4.59 2.27
CA SER A 689 17.91 4.68 0.83
C SER A 689 18.36 5.98 0.14
N THR A 690 19.30 6.73 0.75
CA THR A 690 19.80 7.99 0.19
C THR A 690 20.89 7.82 -0.85
N LEU A 691 21.59 6.68 -0.85
CA LEU A 691 22.57 6.32 -1.88
C LEU A 691 22.31 4.91 -2.39
N ILE A 692 22.14 4.81 -3.69
CA ILE A 692 22.11 3.56 -4.45
C ILE A 692 23.34 3.57 -5.37
N SER A 693 24.06 2.48 -5.44
CA SER A 693 25.21 2.38 -6.35
C SER A 693 25.36 0.99 -6.95
N THR A 694 25.87 0.96 -8.16
CA THR A 694 26.16 -0.26 -8.92
C THR A 694 27.60 -0.20 -9.45
N VAL A 695 28.25 -1.35 -9.47
CA VAL A 695 29.51 -1.55 -10.18
C VAL A 695 29.35 -2.79 -11.04
N GLY A 696 29.65 -2.70 -12.33
CA GLY A 696 29.45 -3.77 -13.28
C GLY A 696 30.66 -4.02 -14.17
N TYR A 697 30.82 -5.26 -14.58
CA TYR A 697 31.68 -5.69 -15.66
C TYR A 697 30.83 -6.35 -16.73
N GLU A 698 30.99 -5.95 -17.99
CA GLU A 698 30.29 -6.46 -19.15
C GLU A 698 31.29 -7.01 -20.15
N TYR A 699 31.04 -8.20 -20.70
CA TYR A 699 31.70 -8.72 -21.88
C TYR A 699 30.69 -8.78 -23.03
N SER A 700 30.95 -8.02 -24.10
CA SER A 700 30.05 -7.92 -25.24
C SER A 700 30.82 -7.78 -26.53
N GLU A 701 30.49 -8.59 -27.54
CA GLU A 701 31.07 -8.52 -28.90
C GLU A 701 32.59 -8.53 -28.95
N GLY A 702 33.24 -9.30 -28.05
CA GLY A 702 34.68 -9.40 -27.95
C GLY A 702 35.35 -8.32 -27.09
N ASN A 703 34.57 -7.37 -26.60
CA ASN A 703 35.04 -6.21 -25.84
C ASN A 703 34.70 -6.31 -24.34
N HIS A 704 35.49 -5.64 -23.52
CA HIS A 704 35.38 -5.56 -22.07
C HIS A 704 34.98 -4.16 -21.66
N TYR A 705 33.92 -4.06 -20.81
CA TYR A 705 33.41 -2.78 -20.29
C TYR A 705 33.33 -2.81 -18.77
N LEU A 706 33.64 -1.69 -18.14
CA LEU A 706 33.41 -1.41 -16.75
C LEU A 706 32.29 -0.36 -16.61
N HIS A 707 31.36 -0.60 -15.73
CA HIS A 707 30.26 0.28 -15.44
C HIS A 707 30.27 0.68 -13.97
N SER A 708 29.92 1.92 -13.67
CA SER A 708 29.64 2.38 -12.32
C SER A 708 28.49 3.37 -12.36
N GLY A 709 27.49 3.14 -11.53
CA GLY A 709 26.32 4.01 -11.38
C GLY A 709 26.12 4.44 -9.92
N ILE A 710 25.73 5.68 -9.70
CA ILE A 710 25.43 6.25 -8.39
C ILE A 710 24.17 7.07 -8.52
N THR A 711 23.16 6.78 -7.67
CA THR A 711 21.97 7.61 -7.47
C THR A 711 22.01 8.19 -6.06
N TRP A 712 22.14 9.50 -5.94
CA TRP A 712 22.11 10.23 -4.69
C TRP A 712 20.75 10.92 -4.51
N LYS A 713 20.03 10.56 -3.45
CA LYS A 713 18.69 11.09 -3.10
C LYS A 713 18.67 11.85 -1.77
N GLY A 714 19.81 11.96 -1.11
CA GLY A 714 19.91 12.58 0.22
C GLY A 714 19.85 14.10 0.22
N TRP A 715 19.77 14.75 -0.94
CA TRP A 715 19.59 16.19 -1.09
C TRP A 715 18.23 16.52 -1.70
N TYR A 716 17.93 17.83 -1.85
CA TYR A 716 16.68 18.23 -2.48
C TYR A 716 16.63 17.76 -3.94
N PRO A 717 17.63 18.02 -4.82
CA PRO A 717 17.70 17.36 -6.13
C PRO A 717 18.23 15.91 -5.99
N VAL A 718 17.67 15.04 -6.81
CA VAL A 718 18.23 13.72 -7.08
C VAL A 718 19.35 13.86 -8.11
N ILE A 719 20.47 13.18 -7.87
CA ILE A 719 21.62 13.17 -8.76
C ILE A 719 21.92 11.74 -9.15
N ASP A 720 21.80 11.44 -10.45
CA ASP A 720 22.26 10.17 -11.04
C ASP A 720 23.54 10.42 -11.82
N ALA A 721 24.57 9.63 -11.57
CA ALA A 721 25.80 9.67 -12.32
C ALA A 721 26.20 8.25 -12.74
N GLU A 722 26.52 8.07 -14.02
CA GLU A 722 26.91 6.80 -14.61
C GLU A 722 28.19 6.96 -15.43
N ILE A 723 29.05 5.96 -15.34
CA ILE A 723 30.27 5.84 -16.12
C ILE A 723 30.27 4.48 -16.79
N LYS A 724 30.50 4.46 -18.11
CA LYS A 724 30.83 3.28 -18.88
C LYS A 724 32.19 3.49 -19.52
N TRP A 725 33.12 2.56 -19.30
CA TRP A 725 34.46 2.61 -19.83
C TRP A 725 34.90 1.24 -20.34
N GLY A 726 35.48 1.19 -21.56
CA GLY A 726 35.97 -0.05 -22.14
C GLY A 726 35.56 -0.21 -23.60
N GLY A 727 35.99 -1.32 -24.20
CA GLY A 727 35.74 -1.61 -25.60
C GLY A 727 36.47 -0.65 -26.56
N GLU A 728 36.15 -0.74 -27.83
CA GLU A 728 36.68 0.11 -28.86
C GLU A 728 35.86 1.41 -28.97
N GLN A 729 36.54 2.50 -29.15
CA GLN A 729 35.93 3.81 -29.39
C GLN A 729 35.10 3.78 -30.68
N LEU A 730 33.86 4.24 -30.59
CA LEU A 730 32.98 4.29 -31.76
C LEU A 730 33.41 5.42 -32.69
N ILE A 731 33.83 5.05 -33.90
CA ILE A 731 34.17 5.98 -35.00
C ILE A 731 33.02 5.92 -36.01
N ILE A 732 32.52 7.08 -36.41
CA ILE A 732 31.52 7.23 -37.46
C ILE A 732 32.17 7.98 -38.61
N SER A 733 32.13 7.40 -39.82
CA SER A 733 32.53 8.14 -41.02
C SER A 733 31.42 9.08 -41.50
N ASP A 734 31.78 10.26 -41.96
CA ASP A 734 30.85 11.23 -42.51
C ASP A 734 30.30 10.81 -43.89
N THR A 735 30.98 9.91 -44.57
CA THR A 735 30.53 9.29 -45.83
C THR A 735 30.60 7.76 -45.74
N SER A 736 29.75 7.09 -46.47
CA SER A 736 29.77 5.62 -46.55
C SER A 736 30.85 5.05 -47.45
N ALA A 737 31.59 5.92 -48.14
CA ALA A 737 32.61 5.54 -49.14
C ALA A 737 34.01 5.42 -48.56
N THR A 738 34.29 5.98 -47.40
CA THR A 738 35.62 5.94 -46.78
C THR A 738 35.55 5.26 -45.44
N LEU A 739 36.33 4.20 -45.22
CA LEU A 739 36.51 3.61 -43.89
C LEU A 739 37.42 4.54 -43.08
N PRO A 740 37.06 4.85 -41.83
CA PRO A 740 37.93 5.60 -40.94
C PRO A 740 39.21 4.78 -40.70
N PRO A 741 40.36 5.45 -40.51
CA PRO A 741 41.57 4.77 -40.07
C PRO A 741 41.31 4.05 -38.73
N GLU A 742 41.96 2.92 -38.51
CA GLU A 742 41.90 2.21 -37.25
C GLU A 742 42.32 3.15 -36.10
N ASN A 743 41.44 3.30 -35.14
CA ASN A 743 41.74 4.05 -33.93
C ASN A 743 41.55 3.14 -32.74
N PRO A 744 42.63 2.76 -32.05
CA PRO A 744 42.56 1.85 -30.90
C PRO A 744 42.13 2.55 -29.59
N GLY A 745 41.40 3.65 -29.65
CA GLY A 745 40.91 4.36 -28.47
C GLY A 745 39.89 3.51 -27.70
N THR A 746 39.75 3.76 -26.42
CA THR A 746 38.76 3.12 -25.53
C THR A 746 37.50 3.96 -25.47
N ASP A 747 36.33 3.35 -25.56
CA ASP A 747 35.04 4.05 -25.38
C ASP A 747 34.85 4.51 -23.92
N LEU A 748 34.50 5.79 -23.75
CA LEU A 748 34.14 6.40 -22.46
C LEU A 748 32.82 7.12 -22.60
N GLN A 749 31.84 6.76 -21.76
CA GLN A 749 30.55 7.43 -21.64
C GLN A 749 30.35 7.90 -20.21
N LEU A 750 29.94 9.14 -20.05
CA LEU A 750 29.62 9.76 -18.78
C LEU A 750 28.17 10.31 -18.86
N ASN A 751 27.29 9.88 -17.98
CA ASN A 751 25.94 10.41 -17.89
C ASN A 751 25.75 11.05 -16.51
N LEU A 752 25.21 12.25 -16.47
CA LEU A 752 24.84 12.96 -15.26
C LEU A 752 23.41 13.48 -15.40
N SER A 753 22.55 13.10 -14.49
CA SER A 753 21.17 13.57 -14.41
C SER A 753 20.93 14.26 -13.08
N ILE A 754 20.34 15.44 -13.12
CA ILE A 754 19.96 16.23 -11.95
C ILE A 754 18.48 16.56 -12.10
N TYR A 755 17.66 16.08 -11.17
CA TYR A 755 16.20 16.30 -11.24
C TYR A 755 15.54 16.31 -9.88
N ASP A 756 14.35 16.90 -9.84
CA ASP A 756 13.42 16.81 -8.71
C ASP A 756 12.05 16.31 -9.15
N GLN A 757 11.45 15.43 -8.35
CA GLN A 757 10.04 15.03 -8.51
C GLN A 757 9.23 15.71 -7.41
N LEU A 758 8.62 16.85 -7.72
CA LEU A 758 7.87 17.64 -6.77
C LEU A 758 6.40 17.28 -6.82
N TRP A 759 5.88 16.73 -5.72
CA TRP A 759 4.51 16.25 -5.61
C TRP A 759 3.61 17.23 -4.88
N PHE A 760 2.44 17.49 -5.46
CA PHE A 760 1.41 18.31 -4.86
C PHE A 760 0.10 17.54 -4.88
N ALA A 761 -0.66 17.59 -3.79
CA ALA A 761 -2.03 17.13 -3.74
C ALA A 761 -2.96 18.33 -3.55
N ARG A 762 -4.06 18.38 -4.31
CA ARG A 762 -5.13 19.36 -4.14
C ARG A 762 -6.47 18.64 -4.22
N GLY A 763 -6.91 18.08 -3.08
CA GLY A 763 -8.15 17.33 -3.00
C GLY A 763 -8.17 16.18 -4.02
N LYS A 764 -9.08 16.28 -5.00
CA LYS A 764 -9.29 15.25 -6.04
C LYS A 764 -8.20 15.16 -7.12
N PHE A 765 -7.23 16.08 -7.16
CA PHE A 765 -6.15 16.10 -8.15
C PHE A 765 -4.80 15.83 -7.50
N ARG A 766 -3.98 15.04 -8.19
CA ARG A 766 -2.58 14.80 -7.88
C ARG A 766 -1.73 15.45 -8.98
N GLN A 767 -0.80 16.31 -8.56
CA GLN A 767 0.06 17.07 -9.45
C GLN A 767 1.52 16.65 -9.23
N MET A 768 2.30 16.65 -10.30
CA MET A 768 3.74 16.46 -10.26
C MET A 768 4.40 17.49 -11.17
N VAL A 769 5.48 18.09 -10.68
CA VAL A 769 6.39 18.94 -11.47
C VAL A 769 7.77 18.31 -11.39
N MET A 770 8.43 18.12 -12.54
CA MET A 770 9.77 17.55 -12.60
C MET A 770 10.65 18.40 -13.55
N PRO A 771 11.41 19.37 -13.03
CA PRO A 771 12.53 19.94 -13.73
C PRO A 771 13.69 18.94 -13.75
N ALA A 772 14.37 18.81 -14.88
CA ALA A 772 15.51 17.91 -15.02
C ALA A 772 16.54 18.45 -16.00
N LEU A 773 17.81 18.18 -15.70
CA LEU A 773 18.96 18.41 -16.57
C LEU A 773 19.70 17.09 -16.77
N TYR A 774 19.87 16.70 -18.03
CA TYR A 774 20.63 15.52 -18.42
C TYR A 774 21.87 15.99 -19.19
N ILE A 775 23.01 15.49 -18.78
CA ILE A 775 24.32 15.76 -19.39
C ILE A 775 24.88 14.40 -19.78
N SER A 776 25.16 14.19 -21.07
CA SER A 776 25.76 12.97 -21.58
C SER A 776 26.99 13.33 -22.40
N TYR A 777 28.13 12.79 -21.99
CA TYR A 777 29.38 12.91 -22.70
C TYR A 777 29.81 11.54 -23.23
N ARG A 778 30.31 11.51 -24.44
CA ARG A 778 30.94 10.34 -25.03
C ARG A 778 32.12 10.77 -25.85
N ASN A 779 33.26 10.09 -25.68
CA ASN A 779 34.45 10.27 -26.52
C ASN A 779 34.27 9.59 -27.88
N ARG A 780 33.24 9.98 -28.62
CA ARG A 780 32.87 9.44 -29.90
C ARG A 780 33.48 10.31 -30.99
N ASP A 781 34.29 9.74 -31.90
CA ASP A 781 34.90 10.47 -33.01
C ASP A 781 34.08 10.30 -34.28
N THR A 782 33.98 11.40 -35.06
CA THR A 782 33.41 11.38 -36.39
C THR A 782 34.57 11.67 -37.37
N TRP A 783 34.81 10.71 -38.24
CA TRP A 783 35.76 10.89 -39.30
C TRP A 783 35.18 11.75 -40.41
N LEU A 784 35.78 12.94 -40.63
CA LEU A 784 35.42 13.88 -41.70
C LEU A 784 36.33 13.62 -42.89
N SER A 785 35.86 12.87 -43.89
CA SER A 785 36.63 12.43 -45.05
C SER A 785 37.10 13.59 -45.89
N ASP A 786 36.30 14.64 -46.02
CA ASP A 786 36.62 15.83 -46.81
C ASP A 786 37.72 16.67 -46.18
N GLU A 787 37.84 16.66 -44.85
CA GLU A 787 38.81 17.41 -44.08
C GLU A 787 40.01 16.54 -43.63
N ASN A 788 39.96 15.21 -43.86
CA ASN A 788 40.92 14.22 -43.43
C ASN A 788 41.31 14.35 -41.95
N ARG A 789 40.29 14.55 -41.06
CA ARG A 789 40.47 14.71 -39.63
C ARG A 789 39.31 14.10 -38.85
N TYR A 790 39.53 13.86 -37.56
CA TYR A 790 38.50 13.52 -36.62
C TYR A 790 37.87 14.78 -36.01
N ASP A 791 36.54 14.81 -35.96
CA ASP A 791 35.81 15.67 -35.06
C ASP A 791 35.49 14.87 -33.80
N ARG A 792 36.00 15.35 -32.66
CA ARG A 792 36.09 14.55 -31.42
C ARG A 792 35.03 14.95 -30.40
N ASP A 793 34.68 14.00 -29.57
CA ASP A 793 33.92 14.19 -28.37
C ASP A 793 32.48 14.73 -28.56
N VAL A 794 31.50 14.03 -28.04
CA VAL A 794 30.11 14.49 -28.12
C VAL A 794 29.61 14.79 -26.70
N LEU A 795 29.32 16.05 -26.42
CA LEU A 795 28.60 16.48 -25.24
C LEU A 795 27.15 16.81 -25.59
N THR A 796 26.22 16.13 -25.01
CA THR A 796 24.79 16.39 -25.17
C THR A 796 24.20 16.96 -23.88
N LEU A 797 23.53 18.10 -23.97
CA LEU A 797 22.76 18.70 -22.88
C LEU A 797 21.27 18.62 -23.18
N THR A 798 20.48 18.10 -22.24
CA THR A 798 19.02 18.08 -22.36
C THR A 798 18.38 18.68 -21.10
N GLY A 799 17.74 19.82 -21.26
CA GLY A 799 16.82 20.37 -20.25
C GLY A 799 15.43 19.79 -20.44
N ARG A 800 14.77 19.38 -19.38
CA ARG A 800 13.39 18.87 -19.40
C ARG A 800 12.55 19.54 -18.33
N PHE A 801 11.31 19.86 -18.70
CA PHE A 801 10.25 20.24 -17.77
C PHE A 801 9.06 19.33 -18.01
N TYR A 802 8.70 18.58 -16.97
CA TYR A 802 7.54 17.71 -16.99
C TYR A 802 6.53 18.19 -15.95
N PHE A 803 5.26 18.25 -16.34
CA PHE A 803 4.14 18.56 -15.45
C PHE A 803 3.01 17.57 -15.69
N SER A 804 2.40 17.11 -14.63
CA SER A 804 1.16 16.34 -14.69
C SER A 804 0.16 16.83 -13.64
N ASN A 805 -1.12 16.84 -14.00
CA ASN A 805 -2.26 17.12 -13.14
C ASN A 805 -3.33 16.07 -13.42
N ILE A 806 -3.46 15.09 -12.53
CA ILE A 806 -4.24 13.89 -12.76
C ILE A 806 -5.35 13.78 -11.71
N PHE A 807 -6.58 13.63 -12.15
CA PHE A 807 -7.73 13.31 -11.30
C PHE A 807 -7.60 11.90 -10.74
N ARG A 808 -7.98 11.70 -9.47
CA ARG A 808 -7.97 10.37 -8.82
C ARG A 808 -8.73 9.35 -9.65
N THR A 809 -8.12 8.20 -9.88
CA THR A 809 -8.72 7.08 -10.62
C THR A 809 -9.44 6.13 -9.67
N ALA A 810 -10.54 5.56 -10.15
CA ALA A 810 -11.20 4.45 -9.49
C ALA A 810 -10.53 3.11 -9.86
N TYR A 811 -10.82 2.06 -9.11
CA TYR A 811 -10.23 0.73 -9.34
C TYR A 811 -10.50 0.17 -10.75
N ARG A 812 -11.66 0.47 -11.35
CA ARG A 812 -12.04 0.03 -12.72
C ARG A 812 -11.53 0.94 -13.82
N ASP A 813 -11.08 2.16 -13.52
CA ASP A 813 -10.62 3.09 -14.53
C ASP A 813 -9.38 2.54 -15.25
N ILE A 814 -9.36 2.62 -16.58
CA ILE A 814 -8.22 2.22 -17.40
C ILE A 814 -7.27 3.41 -17.54
N ASN A 815 -7.83 4.60 -17.79
CA ASN A 815 -7.12 5.86 -17.82
C ASN A 815 -7.81 6.88 -16.88
N PRO A 816 -7.14 7.95 -16.49
CA PRO A 816 -7.77 9.03 -15.75
C PRO A 816 -8.98 9.61 -16.49
N LYS A 817 -10.05 9.97 -15.77
CA LYS A 817 -11.24 10.64 -16.33
C LYS A 817 -10.97 12.10 -16.65
N TRP A 818 -10.05 12.74 -15.93
CA TRP A 818 -9.59 14.11 -16.17
C TRP A 818 -8.10 14.17 -15.90
N GLY A 819 -7.38 14.92 -16.74
CA GLY A 819 -5.98 15.15 -16.50
C GLY A 819 -5.29 15.86 -17.65
N GLN A 820 -4.14 16.47 -17.32
CA GLN A 820 -3.25 17.13 -18.25
C GLN A 820 -1.81 16.71 -17.96
N VAL A 821 -1.04 16.44 -19.01
CA VAL A 821 0.38 16.19 -18.94
C VAL A 821 1.08 17.07 -19.96
N PHE A 822 2.12 17.75 -19.53
CA PHE A 822 3.01 18.54 -20.39
C PHE A 822 4.45 18.03 -20.23
N ASP A 823 5.13 17.78 -21.35
CA ASP A 823 6.53 17.34 -21.38
C ASP A 823 7.29 18.17 -22.42
N LEU A 824 8.16 19.05 -21.95
CA LEU A 824 8.98 19.93 -22.75
C LEU A 824 10.44 19.54 -22.61
N GLN A 825 11.19 19.44 -23.74
CA GLN A 825 12.59 19.12 -23.72
C GLN A 825 13.36 19.96 -24.77
N LEU A 826 14.55 20.38 -24.37
CA LEU A 826 15.52 21.06 -25.25
C LEU A 826 16.82 20.28 -25.19
N THR A 827 17.28 19.78 -26.34
CA THR A 827 18.52 19.01 -26.45
C THR A 827 19.47 19.73 -27.39
N THR A 828 20.70 19.85 -27.00
CA THR A 828 21.79 20.45 -27.84
C THR A 828 23.09 19.72 -27.58
N THR A 829 24.00 19.82 -28.58
CA THR A 829 25.41 19.39 -28.52
C THR A 829 26.30 20.63 -28.65
N PRO A 830 26.58 21.31 -27.51
CA PRO A 830 27.23 22.62 -27.54
C PRO A 830 28.69 22.61 -28.13
N TRP A 831 29.39 21.46 -28.07
CA TRP A 831 30.75 21.34 -28.58
C TRP A 831 30.80 20.95 -30.07
N ASP A 832 29.73 20.36 -30.61
CA ASP A 832 29.62 19.96 -32.01
C ASP A 832 28.34 20.54 -32.63
N THR A 833 28.35 21.84 -32.86
CA THR A 833 27.23 22.55 -33.50
C THR A 833 27.23 22.44 -35.03
N LYS A 834 28.28 21.88 -35.62
CA LYS A 834 28.40 21.73 -37.10
C LYS A 834 27.71 20.45 -37.57
N LEU A 835 27.90 19.35 -36.85
CA LEU A 835 27.39 18.04 -37.25
C LEU A 835 26.04 17.69 -36.66
N TYR A 836 25.76 18.13 -35.44
CA TYR A 836 24.52 17.79 -34.70
C TYR A 836 23.53 18.93 -34.69
N SER A 837 22.23 18.57 -34.86
CA SER A 837 21.14 19.51 -34.72
C SER A 837 20.82 19.79 -33.26
N SER A 838 20.23 20.95 -32.93
CA SER A 838 19.56 21.13 -31.66
C SER A 838 18.11 20.68 -31.80
N LYS A 839 17.55 20.03 -30.76
CA LYS A 839 16.20 19.50 -30.77
C LYS A 839 15.33 20.18 -29.73
N SER A 840 14.17 20.65 -30.13
CA SER A 840 13.06 21.03 -29.23
C SER A 840 11.93 20.01 -29.35
N TYR A 841 11.39 19.62 -28.22
CA TYR A 841 10.30 18.66 -28.08
C TYR A 841 9.25 19.23 -27.14
N ALA A 842 7.99 19.13 -27.53
CA ALA A 842 6.85 19.47 -26.70
C ALA A 842 5.75 18.42 -26.91
N ARG A 843 5.21 17.88 -25.84
CA ARG A 843 4.07 16.96 -25.86
C ARG A 843 3.05 17.33 -24.80
N THR A 844 1.79 17.30 -25.18
CA THR A 844 0.63 17.46 -24.29
C THR A 844 -0.24 16.22 -24.37
N ILE A 845 -0.69 15.73 -23.23
CA ILE A 845 -1.70 14.67 -23.13
C ILE A 845 -2.88 15.22 -22.31
N LEU A 846 -4.07 15.11 -22.87
CA LEU A 846 -5.31 15.51 -22.22
C LEU A 846 -6.20 14.28 -22.03
N PHE A 847 -6.73 14.10 -20.83
CA PHE A 847 -7.66 13.04 -20.50
C PHE A 847 -9.05 13.62 -20.27
N PHE A 848 -10.06 12.92 -20.79
CA PHE A 848 -11.47 13.25 -20.66
C PHE A 848 -12.29 12.01 -20.31
N PRO A 849 -13.43 12.15 -19.61
CA PRO A 849 -14.37 11.05 -19.42
C PRO A 849 -14.95 10.61 -20.76
N GLY A 850 -15.20 9.33 -20.93
CA GLY A 850 -15.94 8.81 -22.06
C GLY A 850 -17.45 8.90 -21.88
N ALA A 851 -18.19 8.37 -22.84
CA ALA A 851 -19.67 8.41 -22.87
C ALA A 851 -20.33 7.55 -21.78
N LEU A 852 -19.64 6.50 -21.29
CA LEU A 852 -20.14 5.57 -20.28
C LEU A 852 -19.18 5.50 -19.08
N PRO A 853 -19.63 4.99 -17.91
CA PRO A 853 -18.77 4.81 -16.75
C PRO A 853 -17.51 3.99 -17.07
N ASN A 854 -16.36 4.45 -16.58
CA ASN A 854 -15.02 3.87 -16.77
C ASN A 854 -14.51 3.85 -18.24
N HIS A 855 -15.21 4.53 -19.16
CA HIS A 855 -14.68 4.90 -20.47
C HIS A 855 -13.84 6.17 -20.36
N SER A 856 -12.86 6.32 -21.25
CA SER A 856 -11.99 7.50 -21.29
C SER A 856 -11.60 7.86 -22.73
N LEU A 857 -11.42 9.15 -22.97
CA LEU A 857 -10.81 9.69 -24.17
C LEU A 857 -9.48 10.32 -23.81
N SER A 858 -8.40 9.91 -24.46
CA SER A 858 -7.10 10.58 -24.35
C SER A 858 -6.71 11.20 -25.69
N LEU A 859 -6.33 12.48 -25.63
CA LEU A 859 -5.81 13.23 -26.78
C LEU A 859 -4.33 13.52 -26.53
N ARG A 860 -3.48 13.23 -27.52
CA ARG A 860 -2.05 13.52 -27.48
C ARG A 860 -1.69 14.41 -28.64
N VAL A 861 -1.00 15.51 -28.35
CA VAL A 861 -0.47 16.43 -29.35
C VAL A 861 1.01 16.64 -29.05
N GLY A 862 1.84 16.59 -30.06
CA GLY A 862 3.26 16.83 -29.89
C GLY A 862 3.91 17.48 -31.10
N ARG A 863 4.98 18.22 -30.85
CA ARG A 863 5.81 18.82 -31.88
C ARG A 863 7.28 18.63 -31.52
N GLU A 864 8.04 18.18 -32.52
CA GLU A 864 9.50 18.17 -32.49
C GLU A 864 10.03 19.03 -33.62
N ASN A 865 11.12 19.72 -33.36
CA ASN A 865 11.86 20.50 -34.34
C ASN A 865 13.35 20.36 -34.09
N GLN A 866 14.12 20.01 -35.14
CA GLN A 866 15.56 19.88 -35.10
C GLN A 866 16.16 20.96 -36.01
N ALA A 867 16.52 22.10 -35.41
CA ALA A 867 16.98 23.28 -36.12
C ALA A 867 18.30 23.83 -35.50
N PRO A 868 19.27 24.26 -36.29
CA PRO A 868 19.33 24.05 -37.72
C PRO A 868 19.48 22.56 -38.07
N ALA A 869 18.96 22.15 -39.23
CA ALA A 869 19.19 20.80 -39.72
C ALA A 869 20.70 20.57 -39.99
N ARG A 870 21.19 19.49 -39.43
CA ARG A 870 22.59 19.08 -39.54
C ARG A 870 22.69 17.65 -40.06
N LYS A 871 23.94 17.17 -40.27
CA LYS A 871 24.18 15.82 -40.73
C LYS A 871 23.58 14.76 -39.82
N HIS A 872 23.70 14.94 -38.50
CA HIS A 872 23.16 14.03 -37.49
C HIS A 872 21.90 14.61 -36.84
N LEU A 873 20.78 13.89 -36.99
CA LEU A 873 19.51 14.16 -36.31
C LEU A 873 19.36 13.23 -35.11
N TYR A 874 18.79 13.72 -34.04
CA TYR A 874 18.34 12.89 -32.92
C TYR A 874 17.13 12.07 -33.33
N ARG A 875 16.96 10.88 -32.81
CA ARG A 875 15.72 10.10 -32.96
C ARG A 875 14.53 10.90 -32.46
N ASN A 876 13.40 10.82 -33.14
CA ASN A 876 12.15 11.42 -32.65
C ASN A 876 11.68 10.70 -31.39
N LYS A 877 11.27 11.48 -30.37
CA LYS A 877 10.62 10.98 -29.14
C LYS A 877 9.09 10.87 -29.31
N LEU A 878 8.50 11.68 -30.20
CA LEU A 878 7.11 11.54 -30.58
C LEU A 878 6.93 10.24 -31.36
N PRO A 879 5.90 9.43 -31.01
CA PRO A 879 5.61 8.22 -31.74
C PRO A 879 5.10 8.57 -33.15
N TRP A 880 5.52 7.78 -34.12
CA TRP A 880 4.88 7.72 -35.42
C TRP A 880 3.49 7.07 -35.29
N PRO A 881 2.56 7.33 -36.22
CA PRO A 881 1.27 6.66 -36.24
C PRO A 881 1.43 5.14 -36.24
N ARG A 882 0.53 4.43 -35.58
CA ARG A 882 0.56 2.97 -35.49
C ARG A 882 0.57 2.34 -36.88
N GLY A 883 1.36 1.30 -37.07
CA GLY A 883 1.56 0.61 -38.35
C GLY A 883 2.71 1.12 -39.17
N TYR A 884 3.31 2.28 -38.85
CA TYR A 884 4.50 2.80 -39.53
C TYR A 884 5.80 2.36 -38.86
N ASP A 885 6.92 2.40 -39.64
CA ASP A 885 8.24 1.98 -39.19
C ASP A 885 8.79 2.92 -38.09
N HIS A 886 9.43 2.35 -37.09
CA HIS A 886 10.10 3.06 -36.00
C HIS A 886 11.48 3.62 -36.38
N ASN A 887 12.02 3.28 -37.56
CA ASN A 887 13.33 3.76 -38.05
C ASN A 887 13.26 5.12 -38.78
N LEU A 888 12.05 5.69 -38.86
CA LEU A 888 11.86 7.02 -39.44
C LEU A 888 12.31 8.12 -38.48
N VAL A 889 13.11 9.09 -39.00
CA VAL A 889 13.49 10.28 -38.25
C VAL A 889 13.20 11.50 -39.12
N ALA A 890 12.40 12.41 -38.59
CA ALA A 890 12.06 13.66 -39.23
C ALA A 890 12.78 14.84 -38.60
N GLU A 891 13.18 15.82 -39.44
CA GLU A 891 13.68 17.10 -38.95
C GLU A 891 12.62 17.86 -38.17
N LYS A 892 11.38 17.89 -38.69
CA LYS A 892 10.23 18.46 -38.02
C LYS A 892 9.10 17.43 -37.99
N LEU A 893 8.57 17.17 -36.79
CA LEU A 893 7.49 16.23 -36.61
C LEU A 893 6.36 16.87 -35.80
N LEU A 894 5.17 16.89 -36.37
CA LEU A 894 3.92 17.19 -35.66
C LEU A 894 3.17 15.86 -35.51
N SER A 895 2.70 15.54 -34.32
CA SER A 895 1.95 14.32 -34.06
C SER A 895 0.67 14.65 -33.30
N PHE A 896 -0.41 13.94 -33.67
CA PHE A 896 -1.70 13.96 -33.00
C PHE A 896 -2.18 12.52 -32.86
N SER A 897 -2.71 12.17 -31.68
CA SER A 897 -3.37 10.88 -31.45
C SER A 897 -4.61 11.07 -30.58
N ALA A 898 -5.66 10.33 -30.90
CA ALA A 898 -6.89 10.25 -30.12
C ALA A 898 -7.22 8.78 -29.82
N ASP A 899 -7.32 8.42 -28.56
CA ASP A 899 -7.68 7.07 -28.12
C ASP A 899 -8.96 7.12 -27.28
N TYR A 900 -9.99 6.40 -27.71
CA TYR A 900 -11.19 6.15 -26.91
C TYR A 900 -11.12 4.75 -26.34
N THR A 901 -10.86 4.63 -25.04
CA THR A 901 -10.64 3.34 -24.34
C THR A 901 -11.85 3.00 -23.48
N MET A 902 -12.26 1.73 -23.52
CA MET A 902 -13.43 1.20 -22.83
C MET A 902 -13.21 -0.21 -22.30
N PRO A 903 -13.70 -0.53 -21.09
CA PRO A 903 -13.80 -1.92 -20.64
C PRO A 903 -14.95 -2.58 -21.41
N LEU A 904 -14.69 -3.77 -22.00
CA LEU A 904 -15.70 -4.54 -22.74
C LEU A 904 -16.33 -5.59 -21.83
N PHE A 905 -15.50 -6.40 -21.16
CA PHE A 905 -15.95 -7.50 -20.32
C PHE A 905 -15.05 -7.65 -19.09
N TYR A 906 -15.65 -8.17 -18.02
CA TYR A 906 -14.96 -8.63 -16.81
C TYR A 906 -15.24 -10.14 -16.63
N PRO A 907 -14.51 -11.03 -17.33
CA PRO A 907 -14.83 -12.45 -17.40
C PRO A 907 -14.64 -13.18 -16.08
N ASP A 908 -13.61 -12.81 -15.29
CA ASP A 908 -13.18 -13.51 -14.07
C ASP A 908 -13.02 -15.02 -14.32
N LEU A 909 -12.40 -15.38 -15.43
CA LEU A 909 -12.30 -16.75 -15.93
C LEU A 909 -10.93 -17.36 -15.59
N ALA A 910 -10.95 -18.47 -14.86
CA ALA A 910 -9.76 -19.25 -14.54
C ALA A 910 -9.63 -20.49 -15.45
N ALA A 911 -8.50 -20.63 -16.13
CA ALA A 911 -8.10 -21.84 -16.83
C ALA A 911 -7.06 -22.61 -16.00
N GLY A 912 -7.52 -23.29 -14.97
CA GLY A 912 -6.69 -23.99 -14.01
C GLY A 912 -5.73 -23.04 -13.26
N SER A 913 -4.46 -23.46 -13.13
CA SER A 913 -3.40 -22.59 -12.56
C SER A 913 -2.63 -21.81 -13.63
N PHE A 914 -2.98 -22.02 -14.90
CA PHE A 914 -2.23 -21.43 -16.00
C PHE A 914 -2.61 -19.99 -16.28
N LEU A 915 -3.91 -19.68 -16.34
CA LEU A 915 -4.42 -18.37 -16.74
C LEU A 915 -5.60 -17.95 -15.88
N TYR A 916 -5.61 -16.68 -15.45
CA TYR A 916 -6.79 -16.01 -14.90
C TYR A 916 -7.05 -14.73 -15.68
N LEU A 917 -8.11 -14.73 -16.50
CA LEU A 917 -8.55 -13.60 -17.34
C LEU A 917 -9.47 -12.68 -16.54
N LYS A 918 -9.00 -11.45 -16.27
CA LYS A 918 -9.65 -10.49 -15.39
C LYS A 918 -10.50 -9.45 -16.14
N ARG A 919 -9.97 -8.90 -17.24
CA ARG A 919 -10.64 -7.89 -18.04
C ARG A 919 -10.30 -8.03 -19.53
N ILE A 920 -11.26 -7.73 -20.37
CA ILE A 920 -11.06 -7.47 -21.80
C ILE A 920 -11.44 -6.00 -22.04
N ARG A 921 -10.53 -5.25 -22.68
CA ARG A 921 -10.71 -3.83 -23.01
C ARG A 921 -10.48 -3.58 -24.48
N GLY A 922 -11.18 -2.56 -25.00
CA GLY A 922 -11.03 -2.11 -26.37
C GLY A 922 -10.56 -0.65 -26.41
N THR A 923 -9.81 -0.30 -27.44
CA THR A 923 -9.45 1.09 -27.75
C THR A 923 -9.74 1.35 -29.23
N LEU A 924 -10.50 2.39 -29.53
CA LEU A 924 -10.59 2.96 -30.86
C LEU A 924 -9.56 4.06 -30.96
N PHE A 925 -8.75 4.07 -32.01
CA PHE A 925 -7.69 5.05 -32.13
C PHE A 925 -7.69 5.75 -33.51
N TYR A 926 -7.17 6.97 -33.50
CA TYR A 926 -6.83 7.74 -34.67
C TYR A 926 -5.49 8.42 -34.44
N ASP A 927 -4.51 8.17 -35.32
CA ASP A 927 -3.19 8.75 -35.26
C ASP A 927 -2.92 9.54 -36.53
N TYR A 928 -2.34 10.73 -36.41
CA TYR A 928 -1.91 11.57 -37.52
C TYR A 928 -0.55 12.17 -37.22
N SER A 929 0.35 12.16 -38.20
CA SER A 929 1.61 12.86 -38.10
C SER A 929 1.96 13.55 -39.42
N LYS A 930 2.65 14.69 -39.32
CA LYS A 930 3.27 15.39 -40.45
C LYS A 930 4.77 15.54 -40.17
N GLY A 931 5.57 14.79 -40.92
CA GLY A 931 7.03 14.88 -40.91
C GLY A 931 7.51 15.79 -42.06
N VAL A 932 8.67 16.41 -41.85
CA VAL A 932 9.39 17.22 -42.89
C VAL A 932 10.82 16.72 -42.92
N ASP A 933 11.37 16.50 -44.11
CA ASP A 933 12.72 16.05 -44.36
C ASP A 933 13.05 14.73 -43.57
N ILE A 934 12.43 13.64 -44.04
CA ILE A 934 12.41 12.38 -43.32
C ILE A 934 13.53 11.46 -43.83
N ARG A 935 14.33 10.94 -42.90
CA ARG A 935 15.34 9.91 -43.12
C ARG A 935 14.82 8.56 -42.59
N ASN A 936 14.95 7.53 -43.39
CA ASN A 936 14.72 6.16 -42.95
C ASN A 936 16.08 5.46 -42.78
N TYR A 937 16.43 5.14 -41.54
CA TYR A 937 17.71 4.50 -41.25
C TYR A 937 17.76 3.00 -41.59
N ALA A 938 16.60 2.38 -41.87
CA ALA A 938 16.56 0.96 -42.26
C ALA A 938 16.99 0.75 -43.72
N ASP A 939 16.50 1.57 -44.65
CA ASP A 939 16.75 1.49 -46.08
C ASP A 939 17.62 2.65 -46.63
N ARG A 940 18.09 3.53 -45.75
CA ARG A 940 18.87 4.73 -46.03
C ARG A 940 18.18 5.71 -47.00
N SER A 941 16.86 5.68 -47.11
CA SER A 941 16.11 6.58 -47.96
C SER A 941 15.92 7.95 -47.30
N PHE A 942 15.80 9.00 -48.16
CA PHE A 942 15.52 10.35 -47.74
C PHE A 942 14.32 10.90 -48.52
N HIS A 943 13.36 11.47 -47.80
CA HIS A 943 12.23 12.18 -48.40
C HIS A 943 12.33 13.66 -48.08
N ALA A 944 12.57 14.48 -49.11
CA ALA A 944 12.62 15.93 -48.99
C ALA A 944 11.19 16.51 -48.92
N GLY A 945 11.03 17.49 -48.02
CA GLY A 945 9.75 18.19 -47.82
C GLY A 945 8.74 17.48 -46.92
N PRO A 946 7.50 18.01 -46.87
CA PRO A 946 6.49 17.51 -45.93
C PRO A 946 5.82 16.22 -46.44
N LYS A 947 5.74 15.21 -45.57
CA LYS A 947 4.95 13.99 -45.76
C LYS A 947 3.97 13.80 -44.62
N ARG A 948 2.79 13.32 -44.95
CA ARG A 948 1.70 13.04 -44.00
C ARG A 948 1.59 11.54 -43.75
N PHE A 949 1.28 11.17 -42.53
CA PHE A 949 1.07 9.81 -42.08
C PHE A 949 -0.23 9.78 -41.27
N CYS A 950 -1.01 8.75 -41.44
CA CYS A 950 -2.27 8.59 -40.73
C CYS A 950 -2.56 7.11 -40.55
N SER A 951 -3.11 6.76 -39.40
CA SER A 951 -3.71 5.46 -39.17
C SER A 951 -4.94 5.57 -38.29
N ALA A 952 -5.93 4.73 -38.53
CA ALA A 952 -7.13 4.61 -37.72
C ALA A 952 -7.47 3.13 -37.55
N GLY A 953 -7.94 2.75 -36.39
CA GLY A 953 -8.19 1.33 -36.11
C GLY A 953 -8.71 1.06 -34.72
N SER A 954 -8.52 -0.18 -34.31
CA SER A 954 -8.91 -0.66 -33.00
C SER A 954 -7.84 -1.54 -32.37
N GLU A 955 -7.82 -1.55 -31.06
CA GLU A 955 -7.01 -2.43 -30.25
C GLU A 955 -7.94 -3.24 -29.33
N LEU A 956 -7.68 -4.53 -29.22
CA LEU A 956 -8.34 -5.44 -28.28
C LEU A 956 -7.30 -6.05 -27.36
N MET A 957 -7.41 -5.77 -26.07
CA MET A 957 -6.46 -6.21 -25.06
C MET A 957 -7.15 -7.05 -23.99
N ALA A 958 -6.46 -8.10 -23.53
CA ALA A 958 -6.83 -8.91 -22.39
C ALA A 958 -5.87 -8.63 -21.22
N ASP A 959 -6.40 -8.33 -20.05
CA ASP A 959 -5.65 -8.18 -18.81
C ASP A 959 -5.82 -9.48 -18.00
N PHE A 960 -4.72 -10.15 -17.69
CA PHE A 960 -4.73 -11.49 -17.09
C PHE A 960 -3.50 -11.76 -16.23
N TYR A 961 -3.59 -12.77 -15.37
CA TYR A 961 -2.47 -13.34 -14.63
C TYR A 961 -2.08 -14.69 -15.23
N LEU A 962 -0.79 -14.93 -15.36
CA LEU A 962 -0.24 -16.18 -15.90
C LEU A 962 0.48 -16.95 -14.78
N LEU A 963 0.24 -18.28 -14.68
CA LEU A 963 0.88 -19.17 -13.70
C LEU A 963 0.74 -18.71 -12.23
N ARG A 964 -0.29 -17.90 -11.93
CA ARG A 964 -0.51 -17.26 -10.61
C ARG A 964 0.63 -16.35 -10.16
N ILE A 965 1.42 -15.84 -11.12
CA ILE A 965 2.43 -14.81 -10.83
C ILE A 965 1.72 -13.52 -10.45
N PRO A 966 2.22 -12.76 -9.46
CA PRO A 966 1.50 -11.59 -8.95
C PRO A 966 1.58 -10.33 -9.85
N PHE A 967 1.84 -10.50 -11.16
CA PHE A 967 1.90 -9.40 -12.11
C PHE A 967 0.77 -9.50 -13.12
N GLU A 968 0.02 -8.40 -13.28
CA GLU A 968 -1.00 -8.31 -14.33
C GLU A 968 -0.33 -8.09 -15.69
N ILE A 969 -0.62 -8.98 -16.61
CA ILE A 969 -0.13 -8.95 -17.99
C ILE A 969 -1.28 -8.47 -18.87
N SER A 970 -0.97 -7.56 -19.80
CA SER A 970 -1.88 -7.16 -20.86
C SER A 970 -1.32 -7.60 -22.20
N ALA A 971 -2.08 -8.39 -22.95
CA ALA A 971 -1.71 -8.79 -24.29
C ALA A 971 -2.91 -8.73 -25.22
N GLY A 972 -2.65 -8.43 -26.48
CA GLY A 972 -3.74 -8.29 -27.45
C GLY A 972 -3.27 -8.03 -28.87
N ILE A 973 -4.22 -7.59 -29.67
CA ILE A 973 -4.06 -7.33 -31.09
C ILE A 973 -4.48 -5.89 -31.37
N GLN A 974 -3.68 -5.22 -32.19
CA GLN A 974 -3.94 -3.91 -32.73
C GLN A 974 -4.06 -4.01 -34.25
N ALA A 975 -5.17 -3.56 -34.82
CA ALA A 975 -5.42 -3.59 -36.25
C ALA A 975 -5.89 -2.22 -36.71
N GLY A 976 -5.43 -1.81 -37.89
CA GLY A 976 -5.79 -0.50 -38.43
C GLY A 976 -5.54 -0.39 -39.91
N TYR A 977 -6.01 0.74 -40.44
CA TYR A 977 -5.84 1.14 -41.84
C TYR A 977 -5.02 2.42 -41.94
N MET A 978 -4.10 2.45 -42.91
CA MET A 978 -3.22 3.58 -43.22
C MET A 978 -3.66 4.21 -44.53
N PRO A 979 -4.47 5.30 -44.49
CA PRO A 979 -5.09 5.86 -45.68
C PRO A 979 -4.12 6.36 -46.75
N TYR A 980 -2.98 6.92 -46.34
CA TYR A 980 -1.99 7.44 -47.28
C TYR A 980 -1.18 6.38 -48.02
N GLU A 981 -1.03 5.18 -47.43
CA GLU A 981 -0.37 4.01 -48.03
C GLU A 981 -1.36 3.01 -48.60
N ASN A 982 -2.65 3.21 -48.38
CA ASN A 982 -3.74 2.29 -48.78
C ASN A 982 -3.44 0.85 -48.28
N ARG A 983 -3.05 0.70 -47.05
CA ARG A 983 -2.58 -0.56 -46.48
C ARG A 983 -3.20 -0.82 -45.09
N TYR A 984 -3.54 -2.06 -44.81
CA TYR A 984 -3.91 -2.51 -43.46
C TYR A 984 -2.69 -3.03 -42.73
N PHE A 985 -2.74 -2.96 -41.41
CA PHE A 985 -1.74 -3.57 -40.53
C PHE A 985 -2.40 -4.31 -39.38
N VAL A 986 -1.71 -5.33 -38.89
CA VAL A 986 -2.06 -6.06 -37.67
C VAL A 986 -0.77 -6.28 -36.89
N ASN A 987 -0.75 -5.79 -35.66
CA ASN A 987 0.39 -5.92 -34.74
C ASN A 987 -0.06 -6.58 -33.43
N GLY A 988 0.82 -7.35 -32.81
CA GLY A 988 0.67 -7.77 -31.43
C GLY A 988 0.97 -6.61 -30.48
N ALA A 989 0.20 -6.49 -29.39
CA ALA A 989 0.46 -5.55 -28.32
C ALA A 989 0.68 -6.31 -27.01
N PHE A 990 1.69 -5.94 -26.24
CA PHE A 990 2.03 -6.59 -24.98
C PHE A 990 2.55 -5.58 -23.95
N SER A 991 2.10 -5.71 -22.70
CA SER A 991 2.65 -4.95 -21.57
C SER A 991 2.53 -5.74 -20.26
N VAL A 992 3.42 -5.48 -19.32
CA VAL A 992 3.40 -6.07 -17.99
C VAL A 992 3.35 -4.95 -16.96
N ASN A 993 2.36 -4.98 -16.09
CA ASN A 993 2.27 -4.05 -14.97
C ASN A 993 3.05 -4.60 -13.77
N ILE A 994 4.32 -4.23 -13.67
CA ILE A 994 5.20 -4.64 -12.58
C ILE A 994 4.96 -3.77 -11.32
N TYR A 995 4.51 -2.54 -11.49
CA TYR A 995 4.37 -1.56 -10.40
C TYR A 995 3.16 -1.78 -9.48
N GLY A 996 2.12 -2.44 -9.97
CA GLY A 996 0.88 -2.63 -9.21
C GLY A 996 0.96 -3.64 -8.07
N THR A 997 2.06 -4.37 -7.93
CA THR A 997 2.08 -5.60 -7.13
C THR A 997 3.18 -5.67 -6.08
N VAL A 998 4.25 -4.92 -6.22
CA VAL A 998 5.48 -5.18 -5.43
C VAL A 998 5.45 -4.61 -4.03
N LEU A 999 4.67 -3.59 -3.77
CA LEU A 999 4.51 -3.06 -2.40
C LEU A 999 3.10 -2.47 -2.34
N GLY A 1000 2.25 -2.95 -1.47
CA GLY A 1000 0.89 -2.47 -1.24
C GLY A 1000 0.76 -0.99 -0.84
N ARG A 1001 1.50 -0.12 -1.50
CA ARG A 1001 1.23 1.30 -1.55
C ARG A 1001 0.10 1.51 -2.55
N GLU A 1002 -1.14 1.34 -2.10
CA GLU A 1002 -2.24 2.08 -2.67
C GLU A 1002 -1.93 3.58 -2.46
N ARG A 1003 -1.21 4.15 -3.43
CA ARG A 1003 -0.98 5.60 -3.48
C ARG A 1003 -2.17 6.26 -4.17
#